data_aae2c3938ba8e2a89a0cedeab602e860
#
_entry.id   aae2c3938ba8e2a89a0cedeab602e860
#
_cell.length_a   1.000
_cell.length_b   1.000
_cell.length_c   1.000
_cell.angle_alpha   90.00
_cell.angle_beta   90.00
_cell.angle_gamma   90.00
#
_symmetry.space_group_name_H-M   'P 1'
#
loop_
_entity.id
_entity.type
_entity.pdbx_description
1 polymer ?
#
loop_
_entity_poly.entity_id
_entity_poly.type
_entity_poly.pdbx_seq_one_letter_code
_entity_poly.pdbx_strand_id
1 'polypeptide(L)'
;IFLLFLCFHTSLMAQRTMNTLNNQFGSSANGLDRNQYDRNGNPIDTTAVVDANTIPIGLYSWKVDSRFGNVTYIPVDTLQHAFQNSNDMGGYTGQYNYLGNLGSPRLSRIFFDRRDPSQYFFTDPYDFCVQRPEDVIFTNTFSPFTNLSYYKGGGSRDGEERFKSYFAINANKRLGFGFYIDYLYGRGLYQDQSTAFFNGGLFSSYRGDKYDMHFIFNNDNLKMAENGGITDDRYITNPLDMAEGKKEYSANEIPTRLSQIWNHNTSYHAFLTHRYNLGFYKEKQDSVDTDSVKITQVFVPVTSFIHTLQVDLNNRKYISYDDAQNQKYFEHNYLGTDSIDKTKRTSIKNTIGIALQEGFNKWAKAGLTAFLSYEYRNFALTDTTNIPGQRIINNYKESSLSIGGELSKKQGKLLHYNILGELAIAGEDAGQFSVEGRGDLNLRLFGDTVRLDVNAFIKNQNPVFYFRHFQSKHYWWDNNDLSKIMRTRLEGKLSLNRWGTQLRAGVENIKNYTYLANASIPVKDSEGNVTGFKNNAAVRQYSGNIQIFTAMLQQKLKVGIFHLDGEVAYQKSSEQDILPLPELSAYGNLYMKFGLAKKVLQIEMGADVRYFSKYYAPDYSPVIGQFYNQNPDDKIEIGAFPIVNVYANLHLKRTRFFIMMYHVNAGSGKSNYFLAPHYPINPRMIKFGLSWNFFD
;
A
#
# COMPACT_ATOMS: atom_id res chain seq x y z
N ILE A 1 -27.51 -12.82 0.17
CA ILE A 1 -28.23 -13.72 -0.75
C ILE A 1 -29.08 -12.88 -1.71
N PHE A 2 -29.83 -11.88 -1.25
CA PHE A 2 -30.67 -11.01 -2.10
C PHE A 2 -29.86 -10.13 -3.07
N LEU A 3 -28.71 -9.61 -2.66
CA LEU A 3 -27.80 -8.87 -3.54
C LEU A 3 -27.12 -9.76 -4.60
N LEU A 4 -26.82 -11.00 -4.28
CA LEU A 4 -26.32 -11.99 -5.25
C LEU A 4 -27.37 -12.32 -6.32
N PHE A 5 -28.66 -12.38 -5.97
CA PHE A 5 -29.75 -12.60 -6.93
C PHE A 5 -29.99 -11.39 -7.84
N LEU A 6 -29.80 -10.16 -7.34
CA LEU A 6 -29.87 -8.96 -8.19
C LEU A 6 -28.72 -8.91 -9.20
N CYS A 7 -27.51 -9.29 -8.81
CA CYS A 7 -26.36 -9.38 -9.72
C CYS A 7 -26.56 -10.44 -10.81
N PHE A 8 -27.19 -11.58 -10.49
CA PHE A 8 -27.51 -12.60 -11.48
C PHE A 8 -28.61 -12.17 -12.47
N HIS A 9 -29.62 -11.43 -12.01
CA HIS A 9 -30.70 -10.93 -12.88
C HIS A 9 -30.24 -9.78 -13.79
N THR A 10 -29.36 -8.91 -13.30
CA THR A 10 -28.80 -7.83 -14.11
C THR A 10 -27.80 -8.32 -15.15
N SER A 11 -27.05 -9.38 -14.88
CA SER A 11 -26.15 -9.98 -15.87
C SER A 11 -26.92 -10.67 -17.03
N LEU A 12 -28.06 -11.31 -16.77
CA LEU A 12 -28.93 -11.89 -17.82
C LEU A 12 -29.62 -10.83 -18.69
N MET A 13 -29.99 -9.68 -18.11
CA MET A 13 -30.60 -8.57 -18.88
C MET A 13 -29.54 -7.79 -19.66
N ALA A 14 -28.31 -7.64 -19.12
CA ALA A 14 -27.19 -7.04 -19.80
C ALA A 14 -26.75 -7.85 -21.03
N GLN A 15 -26.75 -9.18 -20.95
CA GLN A 15 -26.46 -10.05 -22.11
C GLN A 15 -27.47 -9.87 -23.26
N ARG A 16 -28.76 -9.68 -22.97
CA ARG A 16 -29.77 -9.44 -24.02
C ARG A 16 -29.63 -8.09 -24.70
N THR A 17 -29.23 -7.07 -23.97
CA THR A 17 -29.01 -5.71 -24.54
C THR A 17 -27.67 -5.61 -25.30
N MET A 18 -26.66 -6.39 -24.91
CA MET A 18 -25.34 -6.39 -25.56
C MET A 18 -25.32 -7.14 -26.90
N ASN A 19 -26.12 -8.17 -27.09
CA ASN A 19 -26.24 -8.81 -28.41
C ASN A 19 -26.77 -7.86 -29.49
N THR A 20 -27.52 -6.83 -29.10
CA THR A 20 -27.96 -5.76 -30.01
C THR A 20 -26.88 -4.69 -30.22
N LEU A 21 -26.02 -4.44 -29.23
CA LEU A 21 -24.90 -3.52 -29.33
C LEU A 21 -23.68 -4.08 -30.09
N ASN A 22 -23.41 -5.38 -29.96
CA ASN A 22 -22.33 -6.04 -30.71
C ASN A 22 -22.52 -5.95 -32.23
N ASN A 23 -23.75 -5.92 -32.72
CA ASN A 23 -24.03 -5.71 -34.14
C ASN A 23 -23.82 -4.25 -34.60
N GLN A 24 -23.77 -3.27 -33.68
CA GLN A 24 -23.42 -1.86 -33.99
C GLN A 24 -21.92 -1.57 -33.89
N PHE A 25 -21.15 -2.38 -33.19
CA PHE A 25 -19.71 -2.20 -32.99
C PHE A 25 -18.87 -3.07 -33.96
N GLY A 26 -19.39 -3.37 -35.12
CA GLY A 26 -18.69 -4.12 -36.17
C GLY A 26 -17.28 -3.57 -36.44
N SER A 27 -16.31 -4.43 -36.24
CA SER A 27 -15.00 -4.52 -36.91
C SER A 27 -14.18 -3.24 -37.16
N SER A 28 -14.02 -2.35 -36.22
CA SER A 28 -13.07 -1.22 -36.32
C SER A 28 -12.14 -1.07 -35.14
N ALA A 29 -11.72 -2.18 -34.54
CA ALA A 29 -10.71 -2.18 -33.47
C ALA A 29 -9.33 -2.59 -33.99
N ASN A 30 -8.86 -1.98 -35.08
CA ASN A 30 -7.44 -1.90 -35.41
C ASN A 30 -6.85 -0.72 -34.65
N GLY A 31 -6.91 -0.74 -33.35
CA GLY A 31 -6.25 0.19 -32.48
C GLY A 31 -5.14 -0.52 -31.76
N LEU A 32 -3.90 -0.16 -32.07
CA LEU A 32 -2.68 -0.36 -31.30
C LEU A 32 -2.74 -1.59 -30.37
N ASP A 33 -1.93 -2.55 -30.66
CA ASP A 33 -1.67 -3.74 -29.88
C ASP A 33 -1.16 -3.34 -28.48
N ARG A 34 -2.08 -2.87 -27.62
CA ARG A 34 -1.80 -2.31 -26.29
C ARG A 34 -1.54 -3.39 -25.24
N ASN A 35 -1.76 -4.64 -25.59
CA ASN A 35 -1.48 -5.80 -24.74
C ASN A 35 -0.01 -6.22 -24.74
N GLN A 36 0.85 -5.56 -25.51
CA GLN A 36 2.28 -5.86 -25.59
C GLN A 36 3.16 -5.06 -24.66
N TYR A 37 2.60 -4.22 -23.80
CA TYR A 37 3.39 -3.34 -22.93
C TYR A 37 3.14 -3.62 -21.46
N ASP A 38 4.24 -3.71 -20.71
CA ASP A 38 4.22 -3.85 -19.25
C ASP A 38 3.80 -2.53 -18.56
N ARG A 39 3.79 -2.55 -17.22
CA ARG A 39 3.47 -1.42 -16.35
C ARG A 39 4.21 -0.11 -16.66
N ASN A 40 5.25 -0.18 -17.51
CA ASN A 40 6.17 0.91 -17.83
C ASN A 40 6.17 1.24 -19.32
N GLY A 41 5.25 0.65 -20.12
CA GLY A 41 5.17 0.87 -21.56
C GLY A 41 6.23 0.10 -22.36
N ASN A 42 6.87 -0.93 -21.78
CA ASN A 42 7.75 -1.82 -22.51
C ASN A 42 6.97 -2.97 -23.14
N PRO A 43 7.44 -3.52 -24.30
CA PRO A 43 6.88 -4.76 -24.81
C PRO A 43 6.97 -5.85 -23.75
N ILE A 44 5.84 -6.43 -23.41
CA ILE A 44 5.83 -7.65 -22.56
C ILE A 44 6.58 -8.71 -23.37
N ASP A 45 7.59 -9.32 -22.74
CA ASP A 45 8.25 -10.48 -23.34
C ASP A 45 7.23 -11.61 -23.52
N THR A 46 6.76 -11.78 -24.75
CA THR A 46 5.76 -12.78 -25.13
C THR A 46 6.26 -14.22 -25.04
N THR A 47 7.49 -14.43 -24.59
CA THR A 47 8.01 -15.78 -24.32
C THR A 47 7.45 -16.40 -23.04
N ALA A 48 6.88 -15.62 -22.12
CA ALA A 48 5.94 -16.18 -21.15
C ALA A 48 4.63 -16.41 -21.91
N VAL A 49 4.37 -17.65 -22.31
CA VAL A 49 3.13 -18.07 -22.98
C VAL A 49 1.93 -17.70 -22.12
N VAL A 50 1.52 -16.44 -22.18
CA VAL A 50 0.17 -16.03 -21.85
C VAL A 50 -0.64 -16.54 -23.03
N ASP A 51 -1.41 -17.61 -22.78
CA ASP A 51 -2.29 -18.16 -23.77
C ASP A 51 -3.18 -17.01 -24.25
N ALA A 52 -3.01 -16.57 -25.50
CA ALA A 52 -3.74 -15.43 -26.09
C ALA A 52 -5.26 -15.57 -25.98
N ASN A 53 -5.74 -16.79 -25.71
CA ASN A 53 -7.13 -17.11 -25.47
C ASN A 53 -7.63 -16.78 -24.04
N THR A 54 -6.78 -16.33 -23.11
CA THR A 54 -7.19 -16.07 -21.72
C THR A 54 -7.61 -14.62 -21.46
N ILE A 55 -7.19 -13.66 -22.29
CA ILE A 55 -7.55 -12.25 -22.18
C ILE A 55 -8.40 -11.84 -23.38
N PRO A 56 -9.65 -11.38 -23.18
CA PRO A 56 -10.51 -10.91 -24.27
C PRO A 56 -9.90 -9.71 -25.00
N ILE A 57 -10.14 -9.62 -26.31
CA ILE A 57 -9.80 -8.45 -27.12
C ILE A 57 -10.49 -7.22 -26.53
N GLY A 58 -9.73 -6.13 -26.34
CA GLY A 58 -10.25 -4.89 -25.79
C GLY A 58 -10.30 -4.81 -24.25
N LEU A 59 -9.94 -5.86 -23.54
CA LEU A 59 -9.78 -5.82 -22.09
C LEU A 59 -8.38 -5.29 -21.74
N TYR A 60 -8.32 -4.10 -21.14
CA TYR A 60 -7.09 -3.50 -20.62
C TYR A 60 -7.37 -2.64 -19.40
N SER A 61 -6.36 -2.46 -18.56
CA SER A 61 -6.49 -1.72 -17.31
C SER A 61 -5.42 -0.64 -17.19
N TRP A 62 -5.72 0.40 -16.40
CA TRP A 62 -4.80 1.49 -16.12
C TRP A 62 -5.02 2.08 -14.74
N LYS A 63 -4.05 2.83 -14.30
CA LYS A 63 -4.09 3.71 -13.12
C LYS A 63 -3.85 5.14 -13.55
N VAL A 64 -4.23 6.09 -12.68
CA VAL A 64 -3.97 7.52 -12.90
C VAL A 64 -3.13 8.08 -11.75
N ASP A 65 -2.25 9.02 -12.06
CA ASP A 65 -1.56 9.75 -11.00
C ASP A 65 -2.52 10.75 -10.31
N SER A 66 -2.30 10.97 -9.01
CA SER A 66 -3.18 11.81 -8.18
C SER A 66 -3.02 13.31 -8.42
N ARG A 67 -2.04 13.77 -9.21
CA ARG A 67 -1.78 15.19 -9.47
C ARG A 67 -2.38 15.68 -10.77
N PHE A 68 -2.09 15.00 -11.88
CA PHE A 68 -2.48 15.40 -13.21
C PHE A 68 -3.42 14.42 -13.91
N GLY A 69 -3.71 13.27 -13.32
CA GLY A 69 -4.50 12.22 -13.95
C GLY A 69 -3.80 11.56 -15.14
N ASN A 70 -2.46 11.57 -15.20
CA ASN A 70 -1.73 10.90 -16.25
C ASN A 70 -1.96 9.40 -16.16
N VAL A 71 -2.28 8.79 -17.30
CA VAL A 71 -2.62 7.38 -17.41
C VAL A 71 -1.36 6.52 -17.47
N THR A 72 -1.30 5.48 -16.66
CA THR A 72 -0.30 4.41 -16.73
C THR A 72 -1.01 3.07 -16.91
N TYR A 73 -0.77 2.41 -18.04
CA TYR A 73 -1.34 1.10 -18.33
C TYR A 73 -0.70 0.04 -17.46
N ILE A 74 -1.54 -0.89 -16.99
CA ILE A 74 -1.13 -2.04 -16.18
C ILE A 74 -1.68 -3.31 -16.81
N PRO A 75 -0.99 -4.47 -16.66
CA PRO A 75 -1.54 -5.74 -17.10
C PRO A 75 -2.80 -6.07 -16.32
N VAL A 76 -3.78 -6.70 -17.00
CA VAL A 76 -4.94 -7.28 -16.31
C VAL A 76 -4.46 -8.48 -15.50
N ASP A 77 -4.74 -8.49 -14.21
CA ASP A 77 -4.32 -9.57 -13.31
C ASP A 77 -5.15 -10.83 -13.51
N THR A 78 -4.75 -11.66 -14.47
CA THR A 78 -5.36 -12.97 -14.73
C THR A 78 -4.53 -14.14 -14.19
N LEU A 79 -3.21 -13.93 -13.98
CA LEU A 79 -2.24 -14.97 -13.61
C LEU A 79 -1.30 -14.45 -12.53
N GLN A 80 -1.80 -14.28 -11.31
CA GLN A 80 -0.96 -13.84 -10.20
C GLN A 80 -0.03 -14.97 -9.74
N HIS A 81 1.28 -14.76 -9.88
CA HIS A 81 2.29 -15.61 -9.27
C HIS A 81 2.30 -15.46 -7.75
N ALA A 82 2.66 -16.51 -7.02
CA ALA A 82 2.65 -16.53 -5.55
C ALA A 82 1.28 -16.12 -4.95
N PHE A 83 0.20 -16.66 -5.50
CA PHE A 83 -1.17 -16.31 -5.11
C PHE A 83 -1.47 -16.58 -3.63
N GLN A 84 -0.82 -17.58 -3.01
CA GLN A 84 -0.91 -17.85 -1.56
C GLN A 84 -0.54 -16.64 -0.68
N ASN A 85 0.32 -15.74 -1.17
CA ASN A 85 0.77 -14.55 -0.44
C ASN A 85 -0.10 -13.30 -0.71
N SER A 86 -1.17 -13.41 -1.51
CA SER A 86 -2.03 -12.28 -1.90
C SER A 86 -2.76 -11.62 -0.73
N ASN A 87 -2.98 -12.34 0.37
CA ASN A 87 -3.59 -11.85 1.60
C ASN A 87 -2.64 -11.89 2.81
N ASP A 88 -1.33 -12.01 2.59
CA ASP A 88 -0.35 -12.01 3.66
C ASP A 88 -0.02 -10.58 4.10
N MET A 89 -0.18 -10.28 5.39
CA MET A 89 0.15 -8.98 5.98
C MET A 89 1.64 -8.66 5.88
N GLY A 90 2.50 -9.68 5.91
CA GLY A 90 3.93 -9.55 5.69
C GLY A 90 4.31 -9.15 4.26
N GLY A 91 3.35 -9.12 3.32
CA GLY A 91 3.60 -8.86 1.90
C GLY A 91 4.08 -10.08 1.14
N TYR A 92 4.21 -9.97 -0.19
CA TYR A 92 4.57 -11.09 -1.07
C TYR A 92 5.88 -11.78 -0.71
N THR A 93 6.87 -11.01 -0.27
CA THR A 93 8.21 -11.50 0.10
C THR A 93 8.46 -11.39 1.61
N GLY A 94 7.42 -11.10 2.40
CA GLY A 94 7.53 -11.07 3.86
C GLY A 94 8.35 -9.91 4.40
N GLN A 95 8.39 -8.74 3.75
CA GLN A 95 9.21 -7.58 4.13
C GLN A 95 8.50 -6.59 5.09
N TYR A 96 7.37 -6.94 5.66
CA TYR A 96 6.65 -6.08 6.60
C TYR A 96 6.63 -6.66 8.02
N ASN A 97 6.79 -5.77 8.99
CA ASN A 97 6.38 -6.02 10.36
C ASN A 97 4.88 -5.76 10.49
N TYR A 98 4.17 -6.57 11.29
CA TYR A 98 2.75 -6.38 11.59
C TYR A 98 2.39 -7.06 12.92
N LEU A 99 1.19 -6.81 13.43
CA LEU A 99 0.81 -7.20 14.78
C LEU A 99 0.17 -8.61 14.89
N GLY A 100 0.39 -9.47 13.91
CA GLY A 100 -0.01 -10.88 13.94
C GLY A 100 -1.38 -11.19 13.33
N ASN A 101 -2.35 -10.28 13.33
CA ASN A 101 -3.70 -10.51 12.78
C ASN A 101 -3.88 -9.93 11.38
N LEU A 102 -4.80 -10.50 10.60
CA LEU A 102 -5.18 -9.95 9.30
C LEU A 102 -5.76 -8.54 9.45
N GLY A 103 -5.29 -7.60 8.63
CA GLY A 103 -5.70 -6.20 8.69
C GLY A 103 -5.02 -5.39 9.80
N SER A 104 -4.14 -5.97 10.61
CA SER A 104 -3.40 -5.20 11.61
C SER A 104 -2.44 -4.19 10.99
N PRO A 105 -2.06 -3.12 11.73
CA PRO A 105 -1.05 -2.17 11.29
C PRO A 105 0.23 -2.85 10.85
N ARG A 106 0.86 -2.31 9.79
CA ARG A 106 2.13 -2.84 9.29
C ARG A 106 3.13 -1.74 8.94
N LEU A 107 4.41 -2.09 8.98
CA LEU A 107 5.53 -1.21 8.64
C LEU A 107 6.54 -1.98 7.79
N SER A 108 6.95 -1.44 6.64
CA SER A 108 8.01 -2.07 5.83
C SER A 108 9.34 -2.08 6.58
N ARG A 109 10.02 -3.24 6.60
CA ARG A 109 11.42 -3.35 7.07
C ARG A 109 12.40 -2.73 6.09
N ILE A 110 12.06 -2.70 4.81
CA ILE A 110 12.87 -2.04 3.79
C ILE A 110 12.58 -0.55 3.81
N PHE A 111 13.56 0.26 4.21
CA PHE A 111 13.36 1.68 4.41
C PHE A 111 12.92 2.41 3.14
N PHE A 112 13.47 2.06 1.99
CA PHE A 112 13.14 2.71 0.72
C PHE A 112 11.74 2.39 0.20
N ASP A 113 11.07 1.39 0.78
CA ASP A 113 9.67 1.06 0.48
C ASP A 113 8.68 1.73 1.45
N ARG A 114 9.18 2.42 2.50
CA ARG A 114 8.34 3.21 3.38
C ARG A 114 7.87 4.47 2.65
N ARG A 115 6.59 4.74 2.76
CA ARG A 115 6.00 6.01 2.28
C ARG A 115 6.29 7.12 3.28
N ASP A 116 6.31 8.37 2.79
CA ASP A 116 6.33 9.54 3.67
C ASP A 116 5.05 9.58 4.50
N PRO A 117 5.10 9.99 5.79
CA PRO A 117 3.91 10.14 6.60
C PRO A 117 2.90 11.09 5.93
N SER A 118 1.64 10.69 5.88
CA SER A 118 0.57 11.53 5.36
C SER A 118 0.10 12.55 6.40
N GLN A 119 -0.57 13.63 5.96
CA GLN A 119 -1.17 14.61 6.88
C GLN A 119 -2.30 14.02 7.75
N TYR A 120 -2.80 12.81 7.41
CA TYR A 120 -3.67 12.00 8.27
C TYR A 120 -3.06 10.63 8.47
N PHE A 121 -1.98 10.57 9.23
CA PHE A 121 -1.12 9.39 9.35
C PHE A 121 -1.79 8.17 9.99
N PHE A 122 -2.95 8.31 10.66
CA PHE A 122 -3.63 7.20 11.33
C PHE A 122 -4.04 6.06 10.43
N THR A 123 -4.12 6.30 9.11
CA THR A 123 -4.42 5.26 8.12
C THR A 123 -3.18 4.74 7.40
N ASP A 124 -2.01 5.35 7.59
CA ASP A 124 -0.78 4.94 6.90
C ASP A 124 -0.35 3.49 7.19
N PRO A 125 -0.42 2.98 8.44
CA PRO A 125 -0.10 1.58 8.73
C PRO A 125 -1.08 0.55 8.15
N TYR A 126 -2.21 1.00 7.61
CA TYR A 126 -3.24 0.17 6.98
C TYR A 126 -3.16 0.19 5.45
N ASP A 127 -2.01 0.49 4.87
CA ASP A 127 -1.76 0.60 3.42
C ASP A 127 -2.12 -0.67 2.63
N PHE A 128 -2.22 -1.82 3.30
CA PHE A 128 -2.69 -3.08 2.73
C PHE A 128 -4.21 -3.12 2.47
N CYS A 129 -4.96 -2.32 3.21
CA CYS A 129 -6.42 -2.30 3.15
C CYS A 129 -6.94 -1.01 2.51
N VAL A 130 -6.36 0.15 2.85
CA VAL A 130 -6.75 1.46 2.33
C VAL A 130 -6.34 1.60 0.87
N GLN A 131 -7.30 1.96 0.02
CA GLN A 131 -7.06 2.17 -1.40
C GLN A 131 -7.00 3.67 -1.72
N ARG A 132 -5.82 4.15 -2.09
CA ARG A 132 -5.60 5.55 -2.48
C ARG A 132 -6.05 5.79 -3.93
N PRO A 133 -6.30 7.04 -4.36
CA PRO A 133 -6.71 7.32 -5.75
C PRO A 133 -5.75 6.74 -6.80
N GLU A 134 -4.44 6.80 -6.56
CA GLU A 134 -3.43 6.23 -7.46
C GLU A 134 -3.39 4.70 -7.48
N ASP A 135 -4.05 4.03 -6.55
CA ASP A 135 -4.13 2.56 -6.48
C ASP A 135 -5.38 2.01 -7.14
N VAL A 136 -6.41 2.84 -7.38
CA VAL A 136 -7.64 2.44 -8.06
C VAL A 136 -7.35 2.06 -9.50
N ILE A 137 -7.84 0.88 -9.88
CA ILE A 137 -7.69 0.34 -11.24
C ILE A 137 -8.93 0.69 -12.04
N PHE A 138 -8.72 1.30 -13.20
CA PHE A 138 -9.74 1.48 -14.21
C PHE A 138 -9.61 0.38 -15.26
N THR A 139 -10.72 -0.11 -15.77
CA THR A 139 -10.72 -1.20 -16.76
C THR A 139 -11.63 -0.85 -17.91
N ASN A 140 -11.11 -0.97 -19.14
CA ASN A 140 -11.92 -0.96 -20.35
C ASN A 140 -12.27 -2.39 -20.71
N THR A 141 -13.50 -2.61 -21.13
CA THR A 141 -13.98 -3.95 -21.48
C THR A 141 -15.13 -3.89 -22.47
N PHE A 142 -15.28 -4.91 -23.33
CA PHE A 142 -16.44 -5.02 -24.23
C PHE A 142 -17.63 -5.71 -23.54
N SER A 143 -17.36 -6.61 -22.63
CA SER A 143 -18.35 -7.26 -21.77
C SER A 143 -18.09 -6.90 -20.31
N PRO A 144 -19.06 -6.99 -19.38
CA PRO A 144 -18.80 -6.74 -17.98
C PRO A 144 -17.65 -7.59 -17.45
N PHE A 145 -16.68 -6.92 -16.80
CA PHE A 145 -15.57 -7.59 -16.12
C PHE A 145 -15.83 -7.63 -14.62
N THR A 146 -15.78 -8.82 -14.03
CA THR A 146 -15.92 -8.99 -12.57
C THR A 146 -14.81 -9.88 -12.06
N ASN A 147 -14.17 -9.47 -10.95
CA ASN A 147 -13.32 -10.33 -10.14
C ASN A 147 -13.94 -10.51 -8.76
N LEU A 148 -14.12 -11.75 -8.35
CA LEU A 148 -14.50 -12.10 -6.98
C LEU A 148 -13.37 -12.88 -6.33
N SER A 149 -12.97 -12.49 -5.12
CA SER A 149 -12.00 -13.25 -4.35
C SER A 149 -12.44 -13.42 -2.90
N TYR A 150 -12.15 -14.59 -2.36
CA TYR A 150 -12.42 -14.94 -0.99
C TYR A 150 -11.19 -15.59 -0.37
N TYR A 151 -10.92 -15.24 0.86
CA TYR A 151 -9.83 -15.75 1.67
C TYR A 151 -10.33 -16.15 3.04
N LYS A 152 -9.80 -17.24 3.57
CA LYS A 152 -10.04 -17.67 4.94
C LYS A 152 -8.77 -18.27 5.53
N GLY A 153 -8.48 -17.95 6.79
CA GLY A 153 -7.42 -18.54 7.60
C GLY A 153 -7.95 -18.93 8.98
N GLY A 154 -7.41 -20.02 9.54
CA GLY A 154 -7.76 -20.48 10.87
C GLY A 154 -9.14 -21.10 11.03
N GLY A 155 -9.57 -21.25 12.29
CA GLY A 155 -10.83 -21.87 12.68
C GLY A 155 -12.06 -20.96 12.58
N SER A 156 -13.22 -21.47 13.00
CA SER A 156 -14.46 -20.69 13.01
C SER A 156 -14.56 -19.71 14.17
N ARG A 157 -13.82 -19.93 15.27
CA ARG A 157 -13.88 -19.10 16.47
C ARG A 157 -12.86 -17.96 16.48
N ASP A 158 -11.71 -18.18 15.86
CA ASP A 158 -10.51 -17.35 15.93
C ASP A 158 -9.91 -17.05 14.55
N GLY A 159 -10.65 -17.40 13.49
CA GLY A 159 -10.21 -17.27 12.12
C GLY A 159 -10.30 -15.85 11.56
N GLU A 160 -9.74 -15.72 10.39
CA GLU A 160 -9.72 -14.50 9.59
C GLU A 160 -10.33 -14.75 8.21
N GLU A 161 -11.05 -13.74 7.70
CA GLU A 161 -11.76 -13.82 6.41
C GLU A 161 -11.60 -12.51 5.65
N ARG A 162 -11.53 -12.60 4.31
CA ARG A 162 -11.55 -11.42 3.44
C ARG A 162 -12.34 -11.73 2.17
N PHE A 163 -13.23 -10.84 1.82
CA PHE A 163 -13.98 -10.88 0.57
C PHE A 163 -13.70 -9.63 -0.25
N LYS A 164 -13.31 -9.80 -1.51
CA LYS A 164 -13.14 -8.70 -2.45
C LYS A 164 -14.03 -8.91 -3.66
N SER A 165 -14.62 -7.83 -4.13
CA SER A 165 -15.35 -7.76 -5.39
C SER A 165 -14.88 -6.55 -6.18
N TYR A 166 -14.60 -6.74 -7.44
CA TYR A 166 -14.30 -5.68 -8.39
C TYR A 166 -15.21 -5.86 -9.61
N PHE A 167 -15.83 -4.78 -10.03
CA PHE A 167 -16.71 -4.76 -11.20
C PHE A 167 -16.38 -3.57 -12.09
N ALA A 168 -16.33 -3.79 -13.40
CA ALA A 168 -16.16 -2.74 -14.39
C ALA A 168 -16.99 -3.02 -15.65
N ILE A 169 -17.57 -1.96 -16.20
CA ILE A 169 -18.37 -2.01 -17.42
C ILE A 169 -18.20 -0.71 -18.22
N ASN A 170 -18.25 -0.81 -19.53
CA ASN A 170 -18.30 0.33 -20.42
C ASN A 170 -19.74 0.57 -20.91
N ALA A 171 -20.25 1.79 -20.71
CA ALA A 171 -21.52 2.22 -21.32
C ALA A 171 -21.38 2.46 -22.82
N ASN A 172 -20.19 2.90 -23.26
CA ASN A 172 -19.81 3.08 -24.65
C ASN A 172 -18.27 3.07 -24.77
N LYS A 173 -17.74 3.30 -25.97
CA LYS A 173 -16.27 3.30 -26.23
C LYS A 173 -15.47 4.30 -25.39
N ARG A 174 -16.13 5.33 -24.82
CA ARG A 174 -15.47 6.43 -24.10
C ARG A 174 -15.77 6.45 -22.61
N LEU A 175 -16.95 5.97 -22.19
CA LEU A 175 -17.44 6.04 -20.81
C LEU A 175 -17.44 4.66 -20.19
N GLY A 176 -16.61 4.48 -19.18
CA GLY A 176 -16.59 3.32 -18.30
C GLY A 176 -16.88 3.70 -16.85
N PHE A 177 -17.42 2.77 -16.09
CA PHE A 177 -17.62 2.90 -14.64
C PHE A 177 -17.55 1.54 -13.96
N GLY A 178 -17.36 1.57 -12.67
CA GLY A 178 -17.30 0.37 -11.88
C GLY A 178 -17.31 0.65 -10.39
N PHE A 179 -17.22 -0.42 -9.63
CA PHE A 179 -17.09 -0.37 -8.18
C PHE A 179 -16.18 -1.48 -7.68
N TYR A 180 -15.69 -1.29 -6.46
CA TYR A 180 -15.02 -2.34 -5.71
C TYR A 180 -15.50 -2.37 -4.27
N ILE A 181 -15.40 -3.54 -3.66
CA ILE A 181 -15.67 -3.80 -2.25
C ILE A 181 -14.54 -4.67 -1.72
N ASP A 182 -14.05 -4.34 -0.52
CA ASP A 182 -13.08 -5.11 0.23
C ASP A 182 -13.56 -5.21 1.68
N TYR A 183 -14.08 -6.35 2.05
CA TYR A 183 -14.52 -6.66 3.41
C TYR A 183 -13.52 -7.60 4.06
N LEU A 184 -13.02 -7.23 5.23
CA LEU A 184 -12.05 -7.99 5.98
C LEU A 184 -12.53 -8.11 7.43
N TYR A 185 -12.45 -9.33 7.94
CA TYR A 185 -12.72 -9.61 9.33
C TYR A 185 -11.69 -10.59 9.87
N GLY A 186 -10.98 -10.20 10.94
CA GLY A 186 -10.06 -11.02 11.70
C GLY A 186 -10.50 -11.05 13.16
N ARG A 187 -10.84 -12.21 13.70
CA ARG A 187 -11.21 -12.33 15.11
C ARG A 187 -10.01 -12.15 16.03
N GLY A 188 -8.83 -12.59 15.56
CA GLY A 188 -7.61 -12.63 16.35
C GLY A 188 -7.52 -13.88 17.22
N LEU A 189 -6.32 -14.43 17.28
CA LEU A 189 -6.01 -15.59 18.13
C LEU A 189 -5.70 -15.18 19.55
N TYR A 190 -5.10 -14.00 19.74
CA TYR A 190 -4.85 -13.39 21.06
C TYR A 190 -6.06 -12.58 21.50
N GLN A 191 -6.19 -12.38 22.82
CA GLN A 191 -7.28 -11.60 23.39
C GLN A 191 -7.26 -10.15 22.84
N ASP A 192 -8.44 -9.56 22.66
CA ASP A 192 -8.65 -8.16 22.22
C ASP A 192 -7.84 -7.77 20.95
N GLN A 193 -7.78 -8.65 19.93
CA GLN A 193 -7.00 -8.46 18.71
C GLN A 193 -7.86 -8.34 17.44
N SER A 194 -9.16 -8.18 17.54
CA SER A 194 -10.05 -8.23 16.38
C SER A 194 -9.90 -7.06 15.43
N THR A 195 -10.07 -7.32 14.13
CA THR A 195 -10.16 -6.33 13.05
C THR A 195 -11.48 -6.50 12.30
N ALA A 196 -12.14 -5.41 11.94
CA ALA A 196 -13.37 -5.41 11.14
C ALA A 196 -13.35 -4.23 10.18
N PHE A 197 -13.04 -4.47 8.91
CA PHE A 197 -12.85 -3.44 7.90
C PHE A 197 -13.87 -3.60 6.78
N PHE A 198 -14.38 -2.48 6.32
CA PHE A 198 -15.19 -2.39 5.13
C PHE A 198 -14.72 -1.21 4.29
N ASN A 199 -14.14 -1.50 3.15
CA ASN A 199 -13.69 -0.50 2.20
C ASN A 199 -14.43 -0.70 0.89
N GLY A 200 -14.82 0.39 0.26
CA GLY A 200 -15.51 0.32 -1.01
C GLY A 200 -15.40 1.61 -1.78
N GLY A 201 -15.52 1.53 -3.08
CA GLY A 201 -15.45 2.70 -3.93
C GLY A 201 -16.17 2.54 -5.24
N LEU A 202 -16.54 3.70 -5.78
CA LEU A 202 -17.09 3.87 -7.11
C LEU A 202 -16.06 4.61 -7.97
N PHE A 203 -15.93 4.22 -9.23
CA PHE A 203 -15.07 4.93 -10.16
C PHE A 203 -15.72 5.06 -11.53
N SER A 204 -15.35 6.11 -12.23
CA SER A 204 -15.80 6.35 -13.60
C SER A 204 -14.68 6.99 -14.41
N SER A 205 -14.61 6.68 -15.69
CA SER A 205 -13.68 7.28 -16.62
C SER A 205 -14.38 7.65 -17.91
N TYR A 206 -14.12 8.86 -18.41
CA TYR A 206 -14.49 9.27 -19.76
C TYR A 206 -13.19 9.57 -20.54
N ARG A 207 -13.00 8.92 -21.67
CA ARG A 207 -11.79 9.04 -22.50
C ARG A 207 -12.17 9.36 -23.93
N GLY A 208 -12.18 10.66 -24.24
CA GLY A 208 -12.44 11.18 -25.58
C GLY A 208 -11.17 11.69 -26.26
N ASP A 209 -11.33 12.27 -27.45
CA ASP A 209 -10.20 12.87 -28.18
C ASP A 209 -9.76 14.17 -27.52
N LYS A 210 -10.72 15.05 -27.21
CA LYS A 210 -10.46 16.39 -26.65
C LYS A 210 -10.65 16.46 -25.14
N TYR A 211 -11.39 15.55 -24.55
CA TYR A 211 -11.70 15.59 -23.13
C TYR A 211 -11.52 14.22 -22.49
N ASP A 212 -10.78 14.19 -21.37
CA ASP A 212 -10.59 13.03 -20.52
C ASP A 212 -10.99 13.37 -19.09
N MET A 213 -11.61 12.41 -18.40
CA MET A 213 -12.02 12.56 -16.99
C MET A 213 -11.88 11.23 -16.27
N HIS A 214 -11.42 11.31 -15.02
CA HIS A 214 -11.45 10.18 -14.07
C HIS A 214 -12.03 10.67 -12.76
N PHE A 215 -12.97 9.90 -12.25
CA PHE A 215 -13.64 10.17 -10.98
C PHE A 215 -13.52 8.93 -10.08
N ILE A 216 -13.24 9.15 -8.81
CA ILE A 216 -13.20 8.13 -7.76
C ILE A 216 -13.92 8.69 -6.54
N PHE A 217 -14.75 7.87 -5.94
CA PHE A 217 -15.28 8.10 -4.61
C PHE A 217 -15.11 6.81 -3.81
N ASN A 218 -14.41 6.87 -2.68
CA ASN A 218 -14.24 5.72 -1.81
C ASN A 218 -14.50 6.05 -0.34
N ASN A 219 -14.90 5.01 0.38
CA ASN A 219 -15.11 5.01 1.82
C ASN A 219 -14.30 3.87 2.42
N ASP A 220 -13.47 4.22 3.41
CA ASP A 220 -12.73 3.27 4.23
C ASP A 220 -13.27 3.31 5.67
N ASN A 221 -13.63 2.17 6.20
CA ASN A 221 -14.10 1.99 7.57
C ASN A 221 -13.26 0.89 8.24
N LEU A 222 -12.37 1.30 9.14
CA LEU A 222 -11.36 0.44 9.76
C LEU A 222 -11.58 0.45 11.27
N LYS A 223 -12.06 -0.67 11.83
CA LYS A 223 -12.20 -0.84 13.28
C LYS A 223 -11.28 -1.97 13.75
N MET A 224 -10.39 -1.67 14.69
CA MET A 224 -9.44 -2.60 15.27
C MET A 224 -9.51 -2.55 16.79
N ALA A 225 -9.51 -3.72 17.42
CA ALA A 225 -9.29 -3.85 18.87
C ALA A 225 -7.79 -3.79 19.16
N GLU A 226 -7.44 -3.13 20.25
CA GLU A 226 -6.07 -2.83 20.66
C GLU A 226 -5.75 -3.52 21.98
N ASN A 227 -4.92 -4.56 21.94
CA ASN A 227 -4.55 -5.32 23.12
C ASN A 227 -3.21 -4.90 23.77
N GLY A 228 -2.47 -3.98 23.14
CA GLY A 228 -1.17 -3.52 23.67
C GLY A 228 -0.04 -4.55 23.63
N GLY A 229 -0.27 -5.69 22.97
CA GLY A 229 0.65 -6.83 22.97
C GLY A 229 0.47 -7.75 24.18
N ILE A 230 1.23 -8.84 24.23
CA ILE A 230 1.24 -9.78 25.37
C ILE A 230 2.00 -9.19 26.56
N THR A 231 1.64 -9.59 27.76
CA THR A 231 2.23 -9.05 29.00
C THR A 231 3.69 -9.45 29.21
N ASP A 232 4.07 -10.64 28.75
CA ASP A 232 5.42 -11.19 28.90
C ASP A 232 5.79 -12.07 27.69
N ASP A 233 6.85 -11.69 26.98
CA ASP A 233 7.31 -12.39 25.78
C ASP A 233 7.81 -13.81 26.03
N ARG A 234 8.09 -14.17 27.32
CA ARG A 234 8.50 -15.53 27.71
C ARG A 234 7.39 -16.56 27.49
N TYR A 235 6.12 -16.16 27.43
CA TYR A 235 5.04 -17.07 27.00
C TYR A 235 5.32 -17.72 25.64
N ILE A 236 6.07 -17.03 24.80
CA ILE A 236 6.48 -17.50 23.45
C ILE A 236 7.91 -17.99 23.45
N THR A 237 8.86 -17.22 24.02
CA THR A 237 10.30 -17.50 23.91
C THR A 237 10.78 -18.57 24.87
N ASN A 238 10.25 -18.61 26.09
CA ASN A 238 10.64 -19.52 27.18
C ASN A 238 9.39 -19.95 27.99
N PRO A 239 8.44 -20.65 27.37
CA PRO A 239 7.16 -20.95 28.01
C PRO A 239 7.27 -21.81 29.28
N LEU A 240 8.34 -22.61 29.42
CA LEU A 240 8.59 -23.41 30.62
C LEU A 240 8.91 -22.55 31.86
N ASP A 241 9.38 -21.32 31.69
CA ASP A 241 9.72 -20.40 32.78
C ASP A 241 8.48 -19.68 33.35
N MET A 242 7.33 -19.85 32.73
CA MET A 242 6.07 -19.28 33.18
C MET A 242 5.45 -20.11 34.28
N ALA A 243 4.57 -19.50 35.09
CA ALA A 243 4.04 -20.05 36.32
C ALA A 243 3.43 -21.46 36.20
N GLU A 244 2.85 -21.82 35.07
CA GLU A 244 2.27 -23.14 34.83
C GLU A 244 3.25 -24.16 34.25
N GLY A 245 4.45 -23.73 33.83
CA GLY A 245 5.51 -24.58 33.27
C GLY A 245 5.10 -25.39 32.03
N LYS A 246 4.18 -24.90 31.22
CA LYS A 246 3.72 -25.54 29.98
C LYS A 246 4.80 -25.44 28.91
N LYS A 247 4.89 -26.45 28.03
CA LYS A 247 5.78 -26.40 26.84
C LYS A 247 5.30 -25.39 25.79
N GLU A 248 3.98 -25.12 25.75
CA GLU A 248 3.33 -24.21 24.83
C GLU A 248 2.03 -23.72 25.49
N TYR A 249 1.71 -22.45 25.29
CA TYR A 249 0.46 -21.83 25.72
C TYR A 249 -0.41 -21.56 24.48
N SER A 250 -1.72 -21.81 24.60
CA SER A 250 -2.67 -21.40 23.57
C SER A 250 -2.72 -19.88 23.50
N ALA A 251 -2.79 -19.31 22.32
CA ALA A 251 -2.73 -17.85 22.11
C ALA A 251 -3.79 -17.10 22.93
N ASN A 252 -4.99 -17.69 23.11
CA ASN A 252 -6.08 -17.12 23.90
C ASN A 252 -5.90 -17.23 25.42
N GLU A 253 -4.93 -18.04 25.90
CA GLU A 253 -4.58 -18.14 27.33
C GLU A 253 -3.53 -17.10 27.73
N ILE A 254 -2.80 -16.55 26.76
CA ILE A 254 -1.73 -15.58 27.01
C ILE A 254 -2.37 -14.22 27.34
N PRO A 255 -2.08 -13.65 28.53
CA PRO A 255 -2.64 -12.37 28.91
C PRO A 255 -2.08 -11.22 28.07
N THR A 256 -2.92 -10.23 27.79
CA THR A 256 -2.58 -9.02 27.05
C THR A 256 -2.53 -7.80 27.96
N ARG A 257 -1.83 -6.76 27.51
CA ARG A 257 -1.58 -5.54 28.29
C ARG A 257 -2.81 -4.65 28.44
N LEU A 258 -3.66 -4.62 27.40
CA LEU A 258 -4.84 -3.76 27.31
C LEU A 258 -6.09 -4.58 27.02
N SER A 259 -7.24 -4.08 27.46
CA SER A 259 -8.55 -4.63 27.15
C SER A 259 -9.55 -3.52 26.85
N GLN A 260 -10.59 -3.83 26.07
CA GLN A 260 -11.69 -2.90 25.77
C GLN A 260 -11.22 -1.56 25.17
N ILE A 261 -10.23 -1.61 24.29
CA ILE A 261 -9.73 -0.45 23.54
C ILE A 261 -9.89 -0.71 22.04
N TRP A 262 -10.32 0.31 21.31
CA TRP A 262 -10.47 0.24 19.84
C TRP A 262 -10.00 1.52 19.16
N ASN A 263 -9.35 1.36 18.02
CA ASN A 263 -9.20 2.39 17.00
C ASN A 263 -10.26 2.20 15.91
N HIS A 264 -11.00 3.25 15.61
CA HIS A 264 -11.99 3.26 14.55
C HIS A 264 -11.76 4.46 13.63
N ASN A 265 -11.21 4.20 12.44
CA ASN A 265 -10.97 5.20 11.41
C ASN A 265 -12.06 5.10 10.34
N THR A 266 -12.66 6.23 9.99
CA THR A 266 -13.60 6.36 8.87
C THR A 266 -13.10 7.45 7.95
N SER A 267 -12.91 7.15 6.68
CA SER A 267 -12.39 8.09 5.68
C SER A 267 -13.28 8.08 4.45
N TYR A 268 -13.60 9.27 3.94
CA TYR A 268 -14.25 9.48 2.65
C TYR A 268 -13.30 10.25 1.77
N HIS A 269 -13.09 9.76 0.55
CA HIS A 269 -12.23 10.38 -0.44
C HIS A 269 -13.00 10.61 -1.72
N ALA A 270 -12.99 11.82 -2.22
CA ALA A 270 -13.47 12.14 -3.55
C ALA A 270 -12.32 12.70 -4.39
N PHE A 271 -12.09 12.08 -5.52
CA PHE A 271 -11.04 12.47 -6.47
C PHE A 271 -11.67 12.67 -7.83
N LEU A 272 -11.43 13.84 -8.41
CA LEU A 272 -11.82 14.16 -9.78
C LEU A 272 -10.62 14.76 -10.49
N THR A 273 -10.20 14.16 -11.58
CA THR A 273 -9.24 14.77 -12.48
C THR A 273 -9.83 14.82 -13.87
N HIS A 274 -9.69 15.97 -14.52
CA HIS A 274 -10.14 16.11 -15.90
C HIS A 274 -9.21 17.00 -16.71
N ARG A 275 -9.20 16.74 -18.00
CA ARG A 275 -8.28 17.36 -18.94
C ARG A 275 -9.01 17.74 -20.21
N TYR A 276 -8.78 18.95 -20.69
CA TYR A 276 -9.21 19.39 -22.02
C TYR A 276 -8.00 19.58 -22.93
N ASN A 277 -7.99 18.85 -24.05
CA ASN A 277 -6.90 18.80 -24.99
C ASN A 277 -7.17 19.70 -26.21
N LEU A 278 -6.29 20.65 -26.47
CA LEU A 278 -6.23 21.40 -27.72
C LEU A 278 -5.23 20.71 -28.64
N GLY A 279 -5.61 20.53 -29.92
CA GLY A 279 -4.78 19.84 -30.89
C GLY A 279 -5.41 19.80 -32.27
N PHE A 280 -4.89 18.94 -33.12
CA PHE A 280 -5.33 18.78 -34.51
C PHE A 280 -5.47 17.29 -34.84
N TYR A 281 -6.23 17.02 -35.90
CA TYR A 281 -6.33 15.67 -36.46
C TYR A 281 -5.25 15.44 -37.50
N LYS A 282 -4.56 14.30 -37.40
CA LYS A 282 -3.55 13.85 -38.39
C LYS A 282 -4.02 12.55 -39.01
N GLU A 283 -3.87 12.47 -40.33
CA GLU A 283 -4.14 11.23 -41.05
C GLU A 283 -3.02 10.21 -40.79
N LYS A 284 -3.43 9.01 -40.38
CA LYS A 284 -2.57 7.84 -40.26
C LYS A 284 -3.01 6.81 -41.30
N GLN A 285 -2.08 6.43 -42.11
CA GLN A 285 -2.28 5.36 -43.10
C GLN A 285 -1.88 4.04 -42.46
N ASP A 286 -2.84 3.16 -42.27
CA ASP A 286 -2.59 1.78 -41.82
C ASP A 286 -2.79 0.85 -43.03
N SER A 287 -1.74 0.13 -43.43
CA SER A 287 -1.82 -0.90 -44.45
C SER A 287 -2.54 -2.13 -43.86
N VAL A 288 -3.70 -2.46 -44.37
CA VAL A 288 -4.53 -3.59 -43.89
C VAL A 288 -4.27 -4.85 -44.74
N ASP A 289 -3.92 -4.69 -46.05
CA ASP A 289 -3.49 -5.74 -46.95
C ASP A 289 -2.74 -5.11 -48.14
N THR A 290 -2.16 -5.93 -49.01
CA THR A 290 -1.32 -5.51 -50.13
C THR A 290 -1.99 -4.48 -51.06
N ASP A 291 -3.34 -4.34 -51.04
CA ASP A 291 -4.08 -3.46 -51.96
C ASP A 291 -5.07 -2.49 -51.26
N SER A 292 -5.15 -2.42 -49.93
CA SER A 292 -6.06 -1.48 -49.24
C SER A 292 -5.36 -0.68 -48.16
N VAL A 293 -5.36 0.66 -48.33
CA VAL A 293 -4.87 1.62 -47.34
C VAL A 293 -6.07 2.18 -46.57
N LYS A 294 -6.16 1.93 -45.29
CA LYS A 294 -7.16 2.53 -44.42
C LYS A 294 -6.61 3.83 -43.83
N ILE A 295 -7.21 4.96 -44.22
CA ILE A 295 -6.88 6.26 -43.64
C ILE A 295 -7.71 6.45 -42.38
N THR A 296 -7.05 6.57 -41.20
CA THR A 296 -7.68 6.90 -39.94
C THR A 296 -7.22 8.27 -39.46
N GLN A 297 -8.16 9.11 -39.02
CA GLN A 297 -7.84 10.39 -38.42
C GLN A 297 -7.55 10.17 -36.89
N VAL A 298 -6.33 10.51 -36.47
CA VAL A 298 -5.90 10.43 -35.08
C VAL A 298 -5.74 11.85 -34.53
N PHE A 299 -6.39 12.13 -33.38
CA PHE A 299 -6.23 13.39 -32.71
C PHE A 299 -4.85 13.47 -32.05
N VAL A 300 -4.11 14.55 -32.31
CA VAL A 300 -2.80 14.82 -31.73
C VAL A 300 -2.93 16.02 -30.79
N PRO A 301 -2.88 15.80 -29.48
CA PRO A 301 -2.93 16.88 -28.50
C PRO A 301 -1.62 17.68 -28.52
N VAL A 302 -1.74 19.02 -28.45
CA VAL A 302 -0.61 19.96 -28.38
C VAL A 302 -0.53 20.55 -26.97
N THR A 303 -1.65 21.08 -26.50
CA THR A 303 -1.75 21.70 -25.18
C THR A 303 -2.93 21.10 -24.43
N SER A 304 -2.76 20.84 -23.15
CA SER A 304 -3.82 20.33 -22.28
C SER A 304 -4.00 21.25 -21.08
N PHE A 305 -5.25 21.59 -20.79
CA PHE A 305 -5.65 22.21 -19.53
C PHE A 305 -6.10 21.11 -18.57
N ILE A 306 -5.52 21.08 -17.39
CA ILE A 306 -5.72 20.04 -16.38
C ILE A 306 -6.29 20.68 -15.14
N HIS A 307 -7.31 20.05 -14.57
CA HIS A 307 -7.78 20.37 -13.23
C HIS A 307 -7.96 19.08 -12.44
N THR A 308 -7.48 19.08 -11.21
CA THR A 308 -7.64 17.96 -10.26
C THR A 308 -8.18 18.50 -8.94
N LEU A 309 -9.28 17.91 -8.48
CA LEU A 309 -9.91 18.16 -7.19
C LEU A 309 -9.78 16.90 -6.32
N GLN A 310 -9.30 17.10 -5.09
CA GLN A 310 -9.26 16.06 -4.05
C GLN A 310 -9.98 16.59 -2.82
N VAL A 311 -10.86 15.78 -2.25
CA VAL A 311 -11.57 16.08 -1.01
C VAL A 311 -11.45 14.88 -0.08
N ASP A 312 -10.86 15.10 1.09
CA ASP A 312 -10.67 14.08 2.12
C ASP A 312 -11.41 14.47 3.39
N LEU A 313 -12.24 13.59 3.88
CA LEU A 313 -12.94 13.69 5.15
C LEU A 313 -12.55 12.51 6.03
N ASN A 314 -11.73 12.75 7.03
CA ASN A 314 -11.21 11.71 7.91
C ASN A 314 -11.76 11.91 9.33
N ASN A 315 -12.12 10.84 9.98
CA ASN A 315 -12.56 10.82 11.36
C ASN A 315 -12.01 9.58 12.07
N ARG A 316 -11.32 9.80 13.17
CA ARG A 316 -10.84 8.75 14.07
C ARG A 316 -11.56 8.84 15.40
N LYS A 317 -11.94 7.70 15.93
CA LYS A 317 -12.37 7.52 17.30
C LYS A 317 -11.41 6.55 17.99
N TYR A 318 -10.71 7.02 18.99
CA TYR A 318 -10.03 6.16 19.93
C TYR A 318 -10.97 5.91 21.08
N ILE A 319 -11.32 4.66 21.30
CA ILE A 319 -12.31 4.23 22.31
C ILE A 319 -11.53 3.47 23.37
N SER A 320 -11.54 3.96 24.61
CA SER A 320 -10.86 3.33 25.75
C SER A 320 -11.79 3.38 26.94
N TYR A 321 -12.36 2.24 27.30
CA TYR A 321 -13.13 2.13 28.52
C TYR A 321 -12.18 2.11 29.73
N ASP A 322 -12.61 2.79 30.81
CA ASP A 322 -11.83 2.84 32.03
C ASP A 322 -12.00 1.54 32.82
N ASP A 323 -11.03 0.64 32.66
CA ASP A 323 -10.85 -0.49 33.55
C ASP A 323 -9.54 -0.33 34.32
N ALA A 324 -9.39 -1.16 35.38
CA ALA A 324 -8.25 -1.11 36.27
C ALA A 324 -6.93 -1.46 35.56
N GLN A 325 -6.99 -2.24 34.48
CA GLN A 325 -5.84 -2.64 33.68
C GLN A 325 -5.32 -1.46 32.85
N ASN A 326 -6.21 -0.77 32.12
CA ASN A 326 -5.87 0.37 31.29
C ASN A 326 -5.34 1.55 32.12
N GLN A 327 -5.93 1.80 33.29
CA GLN A 327 -5.46 2.83 34.24
C GLN A 327 -4.05 2.56 34.76
N LYS A 328 -3.68 1.29 34.96
CA LYS A 328 -2.33 0.92 35.40
C LYS A 328 -1.31 1.07 34.25
N TYR A 329 -1.72 0.86 33.03
CA TYR A 329 -0.84 0.88 31.87
C TYR A 329 -0.42 2.29 31.45
N PHE A 330 -1.36 3.26 31.41
CA PHE A 330 -1.07 4.62 30.94
C PHE A 330 -0.60 5.53 32.08
N GLU A 331 0.30 6.47 31.73
CA GLU A 331 0.75 7.50 32.66
C GLU A 331 -0.33 8.55 32.90
N HIS A 332 -0.98 9.00 31.84
CA HIS A 332 -1.94 10.11 31.87
C HIS A 332 -3.34 9.69 31.42
N ASN A 333 -4.34 10.40 31.94
CA ASN A 333 -5.71 10.33 31.52
C ASN A 333 -6.29 11.75 31.46
N TYR A 334 -6.07 12.44 30.33
CA TYR A 334 -6.46 13.85 30.16
C TYR A 334 -7.98 14.04 30.02
N LEU A 335 -8.69 13.03 29.52
CA LEU A 335 -10.14 13.13 29.29
C LEU A 335 -10.98 12.51 30.42
N GLY A 336 -10.35 12.05 31.51
CA GLY A 336 -11.05 11.46 32.68
C GLY A 336 -11.90 10.25 32.30
N THR A 337 -13.16 10.24 32.76
CA THR A 337 -14.10 9.13 32.53
C THR A 337 -14.62 9.03 31.09
N ASP A 338 -14.29 9.99 30.24
CA ASP A 338 -14.70 9.95 28.84
C ASP A 338 -14.00 8.82 28.09
N SER A 339 -14.80 7.91 27.54
CA SER A 339 -14.30 6.72 26.84
C SER A 339 -13.97 6.96 25.36
N ILE A 340 -14.34 8.10 24.78
CA ILE A 340 -14.20 8.35 23.33
C ILE A 340 -13.42 9.63 23.09
N ASP A 341 -12.27 9.47 22.46
CA ASP A 341 -11.45 10.54 21.91
C ASP A 341 -11.67 10.65 20.41
N LYS A 342 -11.84 11.87 19.88
CA LYS A 342 -12.16 12.11 18.47
C LYS A 342 -11.16 13.04 17.82
N THR A 343 -10.63 12.59 16.69
CA THR A 343 -9.73 13.36 15.83
C THR A 343 -10.35 13.43 14.42
N LYS A 344 -10.47 14.64 13.87
CA LYS A 344 -11.00 14.82 12.52
C LYS A 344 -10.04 15.61 11.64
N ARG A 345 -10.03 15.31 10.35
CA ARG A 345 -9.36 16.10 9.33
C ARG A 345 -10.29 16.30 8.13
N THR A 346 -10.36 17.51 7.64
CA THR A 346 -10.96 17.86 6.35
C THR A 346 -9.87 18.47 5.49
N SER A 347 -9.71 17.98 4.25
CA SER A 347 -8.78 18.56 3.28
C SER A 347 -9.49 18.76 1.95
N ILE A 348 -9.25 19.90 1.33
CA ILE A 348 -9.69 20.21 -0.04
C ILE A 348 -8.48 20.71 -0.80
N LYS A 349 -8.07 19.98 -1.82
CA LYS A 349 -6.94 20.32 -2.67
C LYS A 349 -7.37 20.50 -4.11
N ASN A 350 -7.02 21.62 -4.71
CA ASN A 350 -7.23 21.92 -6.12
C ASN A 350 -5.88 22.11 -6.80
N THR A 351 -5.68 21.44 -7.92
CA THR A 351 -4.50 21.60 -8.78
C THR A 351 -4.95 21.98 -10.17
N ILE A 352 -4.44 23.08 -10.69
CA ILE A 352 -4.68 23.55 -12.05
C ILE A 352 -3.36 23.51 -12.79
N GLY A 353 -3.33 22.95 -13.99
CA GLY A 353 -2.12 22.82 -14.79
C GLY A 353 -2.36 23.09 -16.28
N ILE A 354 -1.29 23.53 -16.91
CA ILE A 354 -1.19 23.66 -18.38
C ILE A 354 -0.03 22.78 -18.82
N ALA A 355 -0.30 21.82 -19.71
CA ALA A 355 0.68 20.89 -20.22
C ALA A 355 0.89 21.07 -21.72
N LEU A 356 2.12 21.26 -22.14
CA LEU A 356 2.55 21.11 -23.51
C LEU A 356 2.93 19.64 -23.75
N GLN A 357 2.27 19.00 -24.71
CA GLN A 357 2.42 17.56 -24.93
C GLN A 357 3.69 17.22 -25.71
N GLU A 358 4.25 16.04 -25.44
CA GLU A 358 5.36 15.50 -26.21
C GLU A 358 4.89 14.99 -27.58
N GLY A 359 5.71 15.16 -28.62
CA GLY A 359 5.56 14.45 -29.90
C GLY A 359 4.56 15.04 -30.89
N PHE A 360 3.88 16.16 -30.57
CA PHE A 360 3.01 16.83 -31.55
C PHE A 360 3.80 17.41 -32.75
N ASN A 361 5.10 17.62 -32.54
CA ASN A 361 6.03 18.14 -33.54
C ASN A 361 7.41 17.47 -33.33
N LYS A 362 8.24 17.41 -34.37
CA LYS A 362 9.63 16.89 -34.33
C LYS A 362 10.53 17.59 -33.28
N TRP A 363 10.19 18.81 -32.91
CA TRP A 363 10.90 19.62 -31.92
C TRP A 363 10.46 19.32 -30.49
N ALA A 364 9.21 18.95 -30.28
CA ALA A 364 8.64 18.64 -28.97
C ALA A 364 9.06 17.24 -28.50
N LYS A 365 10.34 17.10 -28.15
CA LYS A 365 10.93 15.83 -27.70
C LYS A 365 10.65 15.51 -26.22
N ALA A 366 10.02 16.44 -25.50
CA ALA A 366 9.60 16.29 -24.12
C ALA A 366 8.31 17.07 -23.88
N GLY A 367 7.49 16.62 -22.95
CA GLY A 367 6.33 17.33 -22.44
C GLY A 367 6.73 18.25 -21.29
N LEU A 368 6.09 19.41 -21.20
CA LEU A 368 6.29 20.36 -20.12
C LEU A 368 4.93 20.71 -19.49
N THR A 369 4.79 20.55 -18.17
CA THR A 369 3.60 20.95 -17.43
C THR A 369 3.96 22.01 -16.40
N ALA A 370 3.23 23.10 -16.35
CA ALA A 370 3.27 24.07 -15.25
C ALA A 370 1.98 23.96 -14.46
N PHE A 371 2.03 24.09 -13.15
CA PHE A 371 0.84 23.94 -12.30
C PHE A 371 0.86 24.87 -11.07
N LEU A 372 -0.34 25.11 -10.58
CA LEU A 372 -0.62 25.78 -9.32
C LEU A 372 -1.49 24.83 -8.49
N SER A 373 -1.16 24.66 -7.21
CA SER A 373 -1.92 23.81 -6.28
C SER A 373 -2.27 24.60 -5.03
N TYR A 374 -3.55 24.61 -4.67
CA TYR A 374 -4.03 25.18 -3.41
C TYR A 374 -4.66 24.08 -2.57
N GLU A 375 -4.25 23.97 -1.30
CA GLU A 375 -4.81 23.03 -0.33
C GLU A 375 -5.28 23.78 0.92
N TYR A 376 -6.49 23.50 1.34
CA TYR A 376 -7.05 23.89 2.63
C TYR A 376 -7.19 22.66 3.51
N ARG A 377 -6.71 22.73 4.75
CA ARG A 377 -6.77 21.67 5.75
C ARG A 377 -7.38 22.20 7.04
N ASN A 378 -8.29 21.44 7.63
CA ASN A 378 -8.81 21.71 8.97
C ASN A 378 -8.66 20.46 9.82
N PHE A 379 -7.95 20.59 10.94
CA PHE A 379 -7.76 19.51 11.92
C PHE A 379 -8.54 19.88 13.17
N ALA A 380 -9.33 18.92 13.67
CA ALA A 380 -10.09 19.07 14.89
C ALA A 380 -9.64 18.02 15.92
N LEU A 381 -9.15 18.47 17.04
CA LEU A 381 -8.68 17.64 18.16
C LEU A 381 -9.58 17.86 19.38
N THR A 382 -9.84 16.80 20.13
CA THR A 382 -10.56 16.89 21.42
C THR A 382 -9.58 17.30 22.51
N ASP A 383 -9.92 18.32 23.27
CA ASP A 383 -9.15 18.82 24.40
C ASP A 383 -10.03 19.03 25.63
N THR A 384 -9.42 19.27 26.77
CA THR A 384 -10.11 19.53 28.04
C THR A 384 -10.07 21.02 28.36
N THR A 385 -11.07 21.46 29.12
CA THR A 385 -11.03 22.79 29.78
C THR A 385 -10.54 22.62 31.20
N ASN A 386 -10.29 23.76 31.91
CA ASN A 386 -10.04 23.78 33.35
C ASN A 386 -11.25 23.33 34.18
N ILE A 387 -12.40 23.06 33.53
CA ILE A 387 -13.64 22.60 34.19
C ILE A 387 -13.72 21.07 34.02
N PRO A 388 -13.67 20.28 35.10
CA PRO A 388 -13.77 18.84 35.01
C PRO A 388 -15.01 18.37 34.24
N GLY A 389 -14.83 17.47 33.29
CA GLY A 389 -15.90 16.91 32.46
C GLY A 389 -16.34 17.78 31.29
N GLN A 390 -15.80 18.98 31.12
CA GLN A 390 -16.07 19.81 29.94
C GLN A 390 -14.99 19.61 28.87
N ARG A 391 -15.44 19.29 27.67
CA ARG A 391 -14.57 19.14 26.48
C ARG A 391 -14.70 20.33 25.56
N ILE A 392 -13.61 20.67 24.89
CA ILE A 392 -13.57 21.58 23.78
C ILE A 392 -13.04 20.84 22.53
N ILE A 393 -13.31 21.42 21.37
CA ILE A 393 -12.73 20.96 20.11
C ILE A 393 -11.85 22.09 19.61
N ASN A 394 -10.55 21.85 19.59
CA ASN A 394 -9.58 22.76 18.99
C ASN A 394 -9.53 22.53 17.49
N ASN A 395 -9.69 23.62 16.72
CA ASN A 395 -9.65 23.61 15.27
C ASN A 395 -8.41 24.32 14.77
N TYR A 396 -7.54 23.60 14.06
CA TYR A 396 -6.34 24.13 13.44
C TYR A 396 -6.59 24.22 11.93
N LYS A 397 -6.63 25.43 11.42
CA LYS A 397 -6.88 25.71 10.01
C LYS A 397 -5.59 26.07 9.33
N GLU A 398 -5.21 25.31 8.34
CA GLU A 398 -4.00 25.51 7.54
C GLU A 398 -4.38 25.69 6.07
N SER A 399 -3.62 26.49 5.36
CA SER A 399 -3.71 26.59 3.91
C SER A 399 -2.32 26.59 3.30
N SER A 400 -2.20 26.07 2.10
CA SER A 400 -0.94 26.01 1.36
C SER A 400 -1.17 26.34 -0.10
N LEU A 401 -0.31 27.17 -0.67
CA LEU A 401 -0.28 27.49 -2.08
C LEU A 401 1.09 27.12 -2.65
N SER A 402 1.09 26.21 -3.62
CA SER A 402 2.30 25.71 -4.28
C SER A 402 2.28 25.98 -5.77
N ILE A 403 3.45 26.23 -6.33
CA ILE A 403 3.69 26.28 -7.77
C ILE A 403 4.70 25.20 -8.14
N GLY A 404 4.61 24.71 -9.36
CA GLY A 404 5.57 23.71 -9.82
C GLY A 404 5.56 23.47 -11.32
N GLY A 405 6.46 22.58 -11.72
CA GLY A 405 6.61 22.17 -13.11
C GLY A 405 7.04 20.72 -13.22
N GLU A 406 6.61 20.09 -14.31
CA GLU A 406 6.97 18.73 -14.68
C GLU A 406 7.58 18.73 -16.08
N LEU A 407 8.74 18.13 -16.22
CA LEU A 407 9.37 17.83 -17.51
C LEU A 407 9.35 16.32 -17.71
N SER A 408 8.68 15.83 -18.76
CA SER A 408 8.53 14.41 -18.98
C SER A 408 8.82 14.01 -20.44
N LYS A 409 9.43 12.85 -20.59
CA LYS A 409 9.62 12.18 -21.87
C LYS A 409 9.13 10.74 -21.75
N LYS A 410 8.06 10.44 -22.49
CA LYS A 410 7.38 9.13 -22.46
C LYS A 410 7.56 8.36 -23.77
N GLN A 411 7.98 9.05 -24.85
CA GLN A 411 8.15 8.45 -26.17
C GLN A 411 9.61 8.06 -26.43
N GLY A 412 9.79 7.02 -27.24
CA GLY A 412 11.10 6.49 -27.59
C GLY A 412 11.31 5.09 -27.01
N LYS A 413 12.47 4.48 -27.30
CA LYS A 413 12.81 3.12 -26.85
C LYS A 413 13.97 3.08 -25.84
N LEU A 414 14.79 4.13 -25.83
CA LEU A 414 16.05 4.12 -25.09
C LEU A 414 15.93 4.77 -23.73
N LEU A 415 15.35 5.97 -23.66
CA LEU A 415 15.33 6.81 -22.45
C LEU A 415 13.96 7.43 -22.26
N HIS A 416 13.36 7.16 -21.10
CA HIS A 416 12.20 7.88 -20.59
C HIS A 416 12.58 8.56 -19.29
N TYR A 417 11.98 9.71 -19.00
CA TYR A 417 12.20 10.40 -17.75
C TYR A 417 11.00 11.28 -17.37
N ASN A 418 10.91 11.53 -16.07
CA ASN A 418 9.96 12.46 -15.47
C ASN A 418 10.70 13.22 -14.37
N ILE A 419 10.72 14.53 -14.44
CA ILE A 419 11.30 15.42 -13.43
C ILE A 419 10.22 16.38 -12.99
N LEU A 420 9.89 16.35 -11.70
CA LEU A 420 8.85 17.17 -11.08
C LEU A 420 9.48 18.06 -10.01
N GLY A 421 9.22 19.35 -10.10
CA GLY A 421 9.59 20.33 -9.08
C GLY A 421 8.37 21.03 -8.53
N GLU A 422 8.30 21.20 -7.21
CA GLU A 422 7.22 21.93 -6.50
C GLU A 422 7.80 22.79 -5.39
N LEU A 423 7.28 24.01 -5.23
CA LEU A 423 7.62 24.95 -4.19
C LEU A 423 6.35 25.52 -3.57
N ALA A 424 6.20 25.41 -2.26
CA ALA A 424 5.15 26.08 -1.52
C ALA A 424 5.55 27.56 -1.29
N ILE A 425 4.75 28.47 -1.86
CA ILE A 425 5.05 29.92 -1.89
C ILE A 425 4.30 30.69 -0.82
N ALA A 426 3.21 30.14 -0.27
CA ALA A 426 2.43 30.80 0.76
C ALA A 426 1.70 29.79 1.65
N GLY A 427 1.30 30.25 2.84
CA GLY A 427 0.56 29.49 3.85
C GLY A 427 1.48 28.74 4.80
N GLU A 428 0.91 27.71 5.49
CA GLU A 428 1.63 26.93 6.52
C GLU A 428 2.87 26.21 5.97
N ASP A 429 2.79 25.76 4.73
CA ASP A 429 3.86 25.02 4.08
C ASP A 429 4.89 25.93 3.37
N ALA A 430 4.82 27.25 3.51
CA ALA A 430 5.71 28.18 2.82
C ALA A 430 7.20 27.84 2.99
N GLY A 431 7.95 27.83 1.88
CA GLY A 431 9.36 27.44 1.83
C GLY A 431 9.62 25.94 1.85
N GLN A 432 8.58 25.09 1.83
CA GLN A 432 8.75 23.67 1.50
C GLN A 432 9.01 23.53 0.00
N PHE A 433 9.88 22.62 -0.36
CA PHE A 433 10.10 22.27 -1.75
C PHE A 433 10.35 20.77 -1.94
N SER A 434 10.05 20.29 -3.12
CA SER A 434 10.44 18.96 -3.58
C SER A 434 10.89 19.00 -5.05
N VAL A 435 11.96 18.28 -5.35
CA VAL A 435 12.36 17.97 -6.72
C VAL A 435 12.53 16.46 -6.79
N GLU A 436 11.76 15.82 -7.67
CA GLU A 436 11.77 14.38 -7.87
C GLU A 436 12.09 14.07 -9.31
N GLY A 437 13.02 13.18 -9.55
CA GLY A 437 13.42 12.69 -10.87
C GLY A 437 13.28 11.17 -10.94
N ARG A 438 12.65 10.69 -11.99
CA ARG A 438 12.59 9.27 -12.32
C ARG A 438 12.99 9.10 -13.76
N GLY A 439 13.78 8.07 -14.05
CA GLY A 439 14.16 7.76 -15.41
C GLY A 439 14.40 6.30 -15.61
N ASP A 440 14.17 5.81 -16.83
CA ASP A 440 14.55 4.48 -17.24
C ASP A 440 15.36 4.52 -18.54
N LEU A 441 16.41 3.74 -18.56
CA LEU A 441 17.32 3.56 -19.68
C LEU A 441 17.31 2.10 -20.09
N ASN A 442 16.93 1.84 -21.37
CA ASN A 442 16.86 0.51 -21.95
C ASN A 442 18.03 0.31 -22.90
N LEU A 443 19.00 -0.50 -22.47
CA LEU A 443 20.22 -0.78 -23.23
C LEU A 443 20.20 -2.20 -23.79
N ARG A 444 20.70 -2.39 -25.01
CA ARG A 444 20.94 -3.72 -25.56
C ARG A 444 22.36 -4.16 -25.20
N LEU A 445 22.50 -5.03 -24.21
CA LEU A 445 23.76 -5.58 -23.75
C LEU A 445 23.66 -7.12 -23.67
N PHE A 446 24.73 -7.81 -23.99
CA PHE A 446 24.82 -9.28 -23.91
C PHE A 446 23.72 -10.05 -24.69
N GLY A 447 23.21 -9.43 -25.78
CA GLY A 447 22.12 -10.02 -26.60
C GLY A 447 20.74 -9.95 -25.94
N ASP A 448 20.58 -9.14 -24.89
CA ASP A 448 19.33 -8.90 -24.18
C ASP A 448 19.08 -7.39 -23.94
N THR A 449 17.87 -7.05 -23.54
CA THR A 449 17.53 -5.70 -23.08
C THR A 449 17.79 -5.60 -21.58
N VAL A 450 18.78 -4.83 -21.22
CA VAL A 450 19.09 -4.45 -19.83
C VAL A 450 18.41 -3.13 -19.52
N ARG A 451 17.62 -3.09 -18.46
CA ARG A 451 16.93 -1.90 -18.03
C ARG A 451 17.54 -1.36 -16.74
N LEU A 452 17.88 -0.07 -16.77
CA LEU A 452 18.31 0.68 -15.59
C LEU A 452 17.21 1.71 -15.25
N ASP A 453 16.53 1.51 -14.14
CA ASP A 453 15.63 2.50 -13.55
C ASP A 453 16.40 3.33 -12.51
N VAL A 454 16.29 4.65 -12.57
CA VAL A 454 16.89 5.57 -11.60
C VAL A 454 15.80 6.43 -10.98
N ASN A 455 15.84 6.57 -9.66
CA ASN A 455 14.94 7.39 -8.88
C ASN A 455 15.75 8.29 -7.94
N ALA A 456 15.54 9.59 -8.01
CA ALA A 456 16.24 10.54 -7.15
C ALA A 456 15.25 11.61 -6.66
N PHE A 457 15.43 12.09 -5.44
CA PHE A 457 14.70 13.24 -4.96
C PHE A 457 15.50 14.06 -3.94
N ILE A 458 15.12 15.33 -3.86
CA ILE A 458 15.49 16.23 -2.79
C ILE A 458 14.22 16.92 -2.30
N LYS A 459 13.96 16.84 -0.99
CA LYS A 459 12.75 17.37 -0.35
C LYS A 459 13.10 18.09 0.92
N ASN A 460 12.44 19.23 1.15
CA ASN A 460 12.50 19.98 2.41
C ASN A 460 11.07 20.25 2.86
N GLN A 461 10.59 19.56 3.89
CA GLN A 461 9.18 19.52 4.27
C GLN A 461 9.01 19.73 5.77
N ASN A 462 7.92 20.37 6.17
CA ASN A 462 7.51 20.44 7.57
C ASN A 462 7.18 19.02 8.09
N PRO A 463 7.45 18.72 9.36
CA PRO A 463 6.83 17.59 10.01
C PRO A 463 5.31 17.64 9.88
N VAL A 464 4.67 16.51 9.66
CA VAL A 464 3.20 16.41 9.49
C VAL A 464 2.47 16.95 10.73
N PHE A 465 1.23 17.36 10.55
CA PHE A 465 0.43 18.02 11.59
C PHE A 465 0.49 17.31 12.94
N TYR A 466 0.28 15.99 12.97
CA TYR A 466 0.22 15.22 14.23
C TYR A 466 1.58 15.00 14.91
N PHE A 467 2.68 15.34 14.30
CA PHE A 467 3.96 15.47 15.00
C PHE A 467 4.08 16.85 15.70
N ARG A 468 3.42 17.86 15.17
CA ARG A 468 3.39 19.20 15.76
C ARG A 468 2.35 19.31 16.87
N HIS A 469 1.12 18.83 16.62
CA HIS A 469 -0.03 18.97 17.52
C HIS A 469 -0.72 17.62 17.69
N PHE A 470 -0.90 17.18 18.93
CA PHE A 470 -1.68 15.98 19.25
C PHE A 470 -2.30 16.11 20.64
N GLN A 471 -3.60 15.90 20.70
CA GLN A 471 -4.39 15.98 21.94
C GLN A 471 -5.31 14.77 21.98
N SER A 472 -5.12 13.92 22.98
CA SER A 472 -5.78 12.63 23.09
C SER A 472 -6.00 12.28 24.56
N LYS A 473 -6.75 11.20 24.81
CA LYS A 473 -7.02 10.73 26.17
C LYS A 473 -5.74 10.49 26.99
N HIS A 474 -4.70 9.94 26.37
CA HIS A 474 -3.50 9.49 27.08
C HIS A 474 -2.22 10.22 26.70
N TYR A 475 -2.16 10.86 25.55
CA TYR A 475 -0.99 11.58 25.06
C TYR A 475 -1.35 13.00 24.66
N TRP A 476 -0.45 13.92 24.98
CA TRP A 476 -0.58 15.32 24.61
C TRP A 476 0.76 15.92 24.30
N TRP A 477 0.87 16.64 23.17
CA TRP A 477 2.01 17.49 22.82
C TRP A 477 1.63 18.63 21.90
N ASP A 478 2.42 19.69 21.98
CA ASP A 478 2.33 20.88 21.14
C ASP A 478 3.76 21.37 20.82
N ASN A 479 4.30 20.93 19.67
CA ASN A 479 5.67 21.12 19.25
C ASN A 479 5.73 22.16 18.13
N ASN A 480 5.90 23.42 18.49
CA ASN A 480 5.94 24.51 17.52
C ASN A 480 7.36 24.78 16.94
N ASP A 481 8.40 24.19 17.56
CA ASP A 481 9.81 24.49 17.24
C ASP A 481 10.48 23.43 16.33
N LEU A 482 9.71 22.51 15.76
CA LEU A 482 10.25 21.48 14.89
C LEU A 482 10.77 22.06 13.57
N SER A 483 12.03 21.78 13.27
CA SER A 483 12.67 22.17 12.00
C SER A 483 12.16 21.34 10.83
N LYS A 484 12.21 21.92 9.61
CA LYS A 484 11.92 21.19 8.38
C LYS A 484 12.86 20.01 8.19
N ILE A 485 12.31 18.91 7.71
CA ILE A 485 13.03 17.67 7.42
C ILE A 485 13.58 17.76 6.00
N MET A 486 14.91 17.68 5.87
CA MET A 486 15.57 17.63 4.57
C MET A 486 15.93 16.20 4.22
N ARG A 487 15.48 15.73 3.07
CA ARG A 487 15.76 14.38 2.57
C ARG A 487 16.33 14.43 1.18
N THR A 488 17.35 13.62 0.94
CA THR A 488 17.97 13.46 -0.39
C THR A 488 18.22 11.99 -0.63
N ARG A 489 17.62 11.42 -1.69
CA ARG A 489 17.76 10.01 -2.07
C ARG A 489 18.24 9.88 -3.50
N LEU A 490 19.09 8.91 -3.73
CA LEU A 490 19.45 8.39 -5.05
C LEU A 490 19.35 6.87 -5.01
N GLU A 491 18.59 6.32 -5.93
CA GLU A 491 18.34 4.89 -6.02
C GLU A 491 18.42 4.43 -7.49
N GLY A 492 19.06 3.29 -7.73
CA GLY A 492 19.12 2.63 -9.02
C GLY A 492 18.60 1.20 -8.96
N LYS A 493 17.90 0.75 -10.00
CA LYS A 493 17.46 -0.64 -10.16
C LYS A 493 17.86 -1.14 -11.54
N LEU A 494 18.74 -2.14 -11.57
CA LEU A 494 19.20 -2.81 -12.77
C LEU A 494 18.43 -4.12 -12.95
N SER A 495 17.77 -4.29 -14.08
CA SER A 495 16.99 -5.49 -14.42
C SER A 495 17.63 -6.22 -15.59
N LEU A 496 17.99 -7.48 -15.38
CA LEU A 496 18.61 -8.40 -16.33
C LEU A 496 17.61 -9.52 -16.62
N ASN A 497 16.66 -9.27 -17.53
CA ASN A 497 15.48 -10.11 -17.71
C ASN A 497 15.84 -11.56 -18.12
N ARG A 498 16.82 -11.75 -19.00
CA ARG A 498 17.26 -13.08 -19.45
C ARG A 498 17.75 -13.96 -18.31
N TRP A 499 18.38 -13.35 -17.29
CA TRP A 499 18.94 -14.07 -16.15
C TRP A 499 17.98 -14.10 -14.95
N GLY A 500 16.82 -13.43 -15.05
CA GLY A 500 15.87 -13.32 -13.95
C GLY A 500 16.45 -12.59 -12.74
N THR A 501 17.43 -11.70 -12.97
CA THR A 501 18.16 -10.98 -11.91
C THR A 501 17.73 -9.53 -11.87
N GLN A 502 17.44 -9.02 -10.67
CA GLN A 502 17.28 -7.58 -10.40
C GLN A 502 18.21 -7.18 -9.26
N LEU A 503 18.92 -6.10 -9.46
CA LEU A 503 19.76 -5.46 -8.46
C LEU A 503 19.18 -4.07 -8.18
N ARG A 504 18.89 -3.77 -6.92
CA ARG A 504 18.45 -2.45 -6.47
C ARG A 504 19.41 -1.95 -5.42
N ALA A 505 19.93 -0.75 -5.56
CA ALA A 505 20.79 -0.13 -4.57
C ALA A 505 20.53 1.37 -4.50
N GLY A 506 20.73 1.95 -3.31
CA GLY A 506 20.56 3.37 -3.13
C GLY A 506 21.09 3.85 -1.81
N VAL A 507 21.17 5.17 -1.74
CA VAL A 507 21.58 5.93 -0.55
C VAL A 507 20.57 7.04 -0.27
N GLU A 508 20.33 7.30 1.01
CA GLU A 508 19.53 8.44 1.45
C GLU A 508 20.22 9.15 2.60
N ASN A 509 20.15 10.48 2.59
CA ASN A 509 20.54 11.32 3.70
C ASN A 509 19.33 12.09 4.22
N ILE A 510 19.10 12.04 5.54
CA ILE A 510 18.00 12.72 6.21
C ILE A 510 18.58 13.62 7.30
N LYS A 511 18.24 14.90 7.25
CA LYS A 511 18.54 15.88 8.32
C LYS A 511 17.25 16.26 9.03
N ASN A 512 17.32 16.48 10.34
CA ASN A 512 16.18 16.81 11.20
C ASN A 512 15.10 15.73 11.18
N TYR A 513 15.49 14.46 11.20
CA TYR A 513 14.54 13.34 11.19
C TYR A 513 13.62 13.41 12.41
N THR A 514 12.32 13.51 12.15
CA THR A 514 11.29 13.57 13.18
C THR A 514 10.61 12.23 13.32
N TYR A 515 10.47 11.72 14.54
CA TYR A 515 9.97 10.38 14.81
C TYR A 515 9.20 10.32 16.13
N LEU A 516 8.36 9.30 16.26
CA LEU A 516 7.66 8.95 17.49
C LEU A 516 8.57 8.07 18.35
N ALA A 517 8.59 8.31 19.64
CA ALA A 517 9.35 7.53 20.62
C ALA A 517 8.49 7.16 21.81
N ASN A 518 8.69 5.97 22.33
CA ASN A 518 8.17 5.55 23.61
C ASN A 518 8.87 6.35 24.71
N ALA A 519 8.09 7.12 25.48
CA ALA A 519 8.54 7.97 26.58
C ALA A 519 7.97 7.45 27.91
N SER A 520 7.76 6.15 28.03
CA SER A 520 7.25 5.51 29.25
C SER A 520 8.11 5.81 30.47
N ILE A 521 7.46 6.01 31.61
CA ILE A 521 8.11 6.37 32.87
C ILE A 521 8.22 5.14 33.74
N PRO A 522 9.41 4.87 34.34
CA PRO A 522 9.61 3.73 35.21
C PRO A 522 8.80 3.87 36.50
N VAL A 523 8.10 2.82 36.88
CA VAL A 523 7.47 2.66 38.18
C VAL A 523 8.46 1.99 39.12
N LYS A 524 8.74 2.61 40.27
CA LYS A 524 9.72 2.12 41.24
C LYS A 524 9.02 1.66 42.50
N ASP A 525 9.54 0.61 43.12
CA ASP A 525 9.15 0.18 44.47
C ASP A 525 9.73 1.08 45.55
N SER A 526 9.43 0.75 46.83
CA SER A 526 9.95 1.48 47.97
C SER A 526 11.48 1.41 48.14
N GLU A 527 12.13 0.45 47.48
CA GLU A 527 13.59 0.26 47.47
C GLU A 527 14.27 0.92 46.26
N GLY A 528 13.50 1.52 45.37
CA GLY A 528 13.97 2.20 44.17
C GLY A 528 14.16 1.30 42.95
N ASN A 529 13.81 0.01 43.02
CA ASN A 529 13.88 -0.91 41.91
C ASN A 529 12.75 -0.64 40.89
N VAL A 530 13.04 -0.75 39.61
CA VAL A 530 12.03 -0.63 38.54
C VAL A 530 11.15 -1.88 38.54
N THR A 531 9.87 -1.73 38.80
CA THR A 531 8.86 -2.81 38.82
C THR A 531 7.99 -2.83 37.57
N GLY A 532 8.09 -1.82 36.69
CA GLY A 532 7.34 -1.71 35.47
C GLY A 532 7.44 -0.31 34.87
N PHE A 533 6.65 -0.05 33.83
CA PHE A 533 6.60 1.24 33.15
C PHE A 533 5.15 1.69 32.96
N LYS A 534 4.90 2.98 33.10
CA LYS A 534 3.65 3.63 32.66
C LYS A 534 3.84 4.19 31.27
N ASN A 535 2.99 3.75 30.34
CA ASN A 535 3.13 4.05 28.94
C ASN A 535 2.85 5.52 28.64
N ASN A 536 3.76 6.13 27.89
CA ASN A 536 3.69 7.47 27.33
C ASN A 536 4.42 7.51 25.99
N ALA A 537 4.16 8.53 25.19
CA ALA A 537 4.85 8.76 23.92
C ALA A 537 5.22 10.22 23.74
N ALA A 538 6.26 10.45 22.97
CA ALA A 538 6.72 11.80 22.59
C ALA A 538 7.14 11.82 21.13
N VAL A 539 7.08 13.01 20.53
CA VAL A 539 7.73 13.31 19.27
C VAL A 539 9.14 13.80 19.56
N ARG A 540 10.11 13.26 18.85
CA ARG A 540 11.52 13.67 18.93
C ARG A 540 12.02 14.04 17.54
N GLN A 541 12.99 14.96 17.50
CA GLN A 541 13.66 15.34 16.26
C GLN A 541 15.17 15.22 16.46
N TYR A 542 15.81 14.45 15.57
CA TYR A 542 17.26 14.31 15.52
C TYR A 542 17.86 15.34 14.59
N SER A 543 18.58 16.31 15.12
CA SER A 543 19.14 17.45 14.36
C SER A 543 20.33 17.07 13.47
N GLY A 544 20.93 15.90 13.68
CA GLY A 544 22.04 15.37 12.89
C GLY A 544 21.60 14.85 11.51
N ASN A 545 22.55 14.27 10.79
CA ASN A 545 22.30 13.60 9.51
C ASN A 545 22.25 12.10 9.72
N ILE A 546 21.21 11.45 9.23
CA ILE A 546 21.09 10.00 9.15
C ILE A 546 21.39 9.59 7.73
N GLN A 547 22.36 8.70 7.55
CA GLN A 547 22.67 8.09 6.27
C GLN A 547 22.12 6.67 6.23
N ILE A 548 21.40 6.35 5.17
CA ILE A 548 20.82 5.02 4.95
C ILE A 548 21.36 4.49 3.64
N PHE A 549 21.89 3.27 3.70
CA PHE A 549 22.25 2.47 2.53
C PHE A 549 21.31 1.28 2.44
N THR A 550 20.83 0.97 1.23
CA THR A 550 20.03 -0.24 0.95
C THR A 550 20.53 -0.87 -0.34
N ALA A 551 20.77 -2.18 -0.31
CA ALA A 551 21.05 -2.99 -1.49
C ALA A 551 20.15 -4.23 -1.47
N MET A 552 19.53 -4.56 -2.60
CA MET A 552 18.63 -5.71 -2.72
C MET A 552 18.95 -6.47 -3.99
N LEU A 553 19.05 -7.79 -3.87
CA LEU A 553 19.17 -8.72 -4.96
C LEU A 553 17.90 -9.58 -5.04
N GLN A 554 17.27 -9.60 -6.19
CA GLN A 554 16.22 -10.56 -6.52
C GLN A 554 16.74 -11.48 -7.63
N GLN A 555 16.52 -12.78 -7.45
CA GLN A 555 16.93 -13.80 -8.41
C GLN A 555 15.83 -14.81 -8.64
N LYS A 556 15.52 -15.08 -9.91
CA LYS A 556 14.59 -16.14 -10.33
C LYS A 556 15.36 -17.18 -11.13
N LEU A 557 15.33 -18.42 -10.66
CA LEU A 557 15.97 -19.55 -11.33
C LEU A 557 14.90 -20.57 -11.74
N LYS A 558 15.13 -21.21 -12.89
CA LYS A 558 14.25 -22.26 -13.41
C LYS A 558 15.07 -23.40 -13.97
N VAL A 559 14.79 -24.60 -13.48
CA VAL A 559 15.38 -25.85 -13.98
C VAL A 559 14.29 -26.89 -14.18
N GLY A 560 13.85 -27.07 -15.41
CA GLY A 560 12.72 -27.94 -15.74
C GLY A 560 11.42 -27.46 -15.08
N ILE A 561 10.83 -28.29 -14.20
CA ILE A 561 9.62 -27.96 -13.44
C ILE A 561 9.95 -27.24 -12.11
N PHE A 562 11.21 -27.23 -11.69
CA PHE A 562 11.65 -26.61 -10.43
C PHE A 562 11.98 -25.13 -10.64
N HIS A 563 11.54 -24.34 -9.72
CA HIS A 563 11.75 -22.90 -9.67
C HIS A 563 12.24 -22.49 -8.30
N LEU A 564 13.12 -21.50 -8.27
CA LEU A 564 13.60 -20.85 -7.05
C LEU A 564 13.50 -19.34 -7.25
N ASP A 565 12.68 -18.67 -6.44
CA ASP A 565 12.63 -17.23 -6.34
C ASP A 565 13.29 -16.81 -5.04
N GLY A 566 14.32 -15.99 -5.11
CA GLY A 566 15.07 -15.47 -3.98
C GLY A 566 15.07 -13.95 -3.95
N GLU A 567 15.03 -13.38 -2.76
CA GLU A 567 15.23 -11.96 -2.49
C GLU A 567 16.08 -11.81 -1.24
N VAL A 568 17.14 -11.01 -1.34
CA VAL A 568 18.00 -10.68 -0.21
C VAL A 568 18.19 -9.17 -0.20
N ALA A 569 17.91 -8.55 0.94
CA ALA A 569 18.09 -7.13 1.17
C ALA A 569 19.10 -6.92 2.29
N TYR A 570 20.11 -6.12 2.03
CA TYR A 570 21.03 -5.58 3.03
C TYR A 570 20.80 -4.08 3.17
N GLN A 571 20.70 -3.59 4.40
CA GLN A 571 20.55 -2.17 4.68
C GLN A 571 21.23 -1.77 5.97
N LYS A 572 21.63 -0.51 6.04
CA LYS A 572 22.31 0.05 7.19
C LYS A 572 21.90 1.49 7.40
N SER A 573 21.54 1.84 8.64
CA SER A 573 21.37 3.19 9.11
C SER A 573 22.59 3.62 9.90
N SER A 574 23.04 4.87 9.76
CA SER A 574 24.14 5.41 10.60
C SER A 574 23.72 5.60 12.05
N GLU A 575 22.39 5.71 12.31
CA GLU A 575 21.82 5.97 13.61
C GLU A 575 20.75 4.92 13.92
N GLN A 576 21.18 3.73 14.36
CA GLN A 576 20.28 2.61 14.60
C GLN A 576 19.32 2.82 15.79
N ASP A 577 19.69 3.67 16.77
CA ASP A 577 18.80 4.01 17.90
C ASP A 577 17.69 4.99 17.48
N ILE A 578 17.90 5.75 16.39
CA ILE A 578 16.95 6.74 15.88
C ILE A 578 16.11 6.14 14.75
N LEU A 579 16.76 5.42 13.85
CA LEU A 579 16.12 4.75 12.72
C LEU A 579 16.56 3.29 12.68
N PRO A 580 15.94 2.42 13.49
CA PRO A 580 16.29 1.01 13.55
C PRO A 580 15.87 0.26 12.28
N LEU A 581 16.78 -0.47 11.70
CA LEU A 581 16.59 -1.30 10.51
C LEU A 581 17.30 -2.66 10.71
N PRO A 582 16.70 -3.79 10.29
CA PRO A 582 17.41 -5.05 10.23
C PRO A 582 18.49 -4.96 9.14
N GLU A 583 19.71 -5.39 9.44
CA GLU A 583 20.81 -5.36 8.46
C GLU A 583 20.55 -6.31 7.28
N LEU A 584 19.94 -7.46 7.56
CA LEU A 584 19.66 -8.48 6.55
C LEU A 584 18.19 -8.88 6.60
N SER A 585 17.54 -8.92 5.43
CA SER A 585 16.24 -9.56 5.22
C SER A 585 16.31 -10.49 4.02
N ALA A 586 15.72 -11.67 4.12
CA ALA A 586 15.78 -12.67 3.06
C ALA A 586 14.41 -13.34 2.86
N TYR A 587 14.10 -13.63 1.63
CA TYR A 587 12.97 -14.44 1.19
C TYR A 587 13.47 -15.49 0.22
N GLY A 588 13.02 -16.72 0.36
CA GLY A 588 13.27 -17.80 -0.57
C GLY A 588 12.01 -18.60 -0.81
N ASN A 589 11.71 -18.90 -2.06
CA ASN A 589 10.55 -19.71 -2.46
C ASN A 589 11.01 -20.80 -3.44
N LEU A 590 11.03 -22.04 -2.97
CA LEU A 590 11.32 -23.23 -3.78
C LEU A 590 10.04 -23.93 -4.14
N TYR A 591 9.74 -24.04 -5.43
CA TYR A 591 8.49 -24.62 -5.88
C TYR A 591 8.62 -25.40 -7.19
N MET A 592 7.66 -26.30 -7.39
CA MET A 592 7.44 -27.01 -8.65
C MET A 592 6.25 -26.40 -9.38
N LYS A 593 6.39 -26.22 -10.70
CA LYS A 593 5.32 -25.74 -11.58
C LYS A 593 5.10 -26.68 -12.74
N PHE A 594 3.90 -27.23 -12.86
CA PHE A 594 3.54 -28.19 -13.91
C PHE A 594 2.06 -28.12 -14.25
N GLY A 595 1.71 -28.63 -15.41
CA GLY A 595 0.33 -28.67 -15.88
C GLY A 595 -0.23 -30.08 -15.95
N LEU A 596 -1.47 -30.27 -15.50
CA LEU A 596 -2.26 -31.51 -15.65
C LEU A 596 -3.38 -31.32 -16.69
N ALA A 597 -3.97 -32.42 -17.14
CA ALA A 597 -5.08 -32.47 -18.09
C ALA A 597 -4.82 -31.59 -19.34
N LYS A 598 -3.70 -31.85 -20.04
CA LYS A 598 -3.25 -31.08 -21.21
C LYS A 598 -3.04 -29.57 -20.90
N LYS A 599 -2.52 -29.26 -19.70
CA LYS A 599 -2.26 -27.91 -19.15
C LYS A 599 -3.51 -27.09 -18.83
N VAL A 600 -4.69 -27.68 -18.77
CA VAL A 600 -5.92 -27.00 -18.33
C VAL A 600 -5.85 -26.65 -16.85
N LEU A 601 -5.27 -27.52 -16.02
CA LEU A 601 -4.97 -27.24 -14.61
C LEU A 601 -3.47 -27.01 -14.47
N GLN A 602 -3.10 -25.80 -14.05
CA GLN A 602 -1.73 -25.48 -13.68
C GLN A 602 -1.57 -25.57 -12.16
N ILE A 603 -0.53 -26.24 -11.73
CA ILE A 603 -0.23 -26.45 -10.30
C ILE A 603 1.15 -25.82 -10.01
N GLU A 604 1.20 -25.06 -8.93
CA GLU A 604 2.41 -24.51 -8.34
C GLU A 604 2.42 -24.90 -6.87
N MET A 605 3.35 -25.74 -6.44
CA MET A 605 3.43 -26.18 -5.05
C MET A 605 4.85 -26.10 -4.54
N GLY A 606 5.01 -25.68 -3.29
CA GLY A 606 6.33 -25.46 -2.74
C GLY A 606 6.32 -24.99 -1.30
N ALA A 607 7.47 -24.48 -0.90
CA ALA A 607 7.68 -23.87 0.40
C ALA A 607 8.34 -22.50 0.27
N ASP A 608 7.88 -21.54 1.05
CA ASP A 608 8.55 -20.26 1.19
C ASP A 608 9.13 -20.07 2.60
N VAL A 609 10.23 -19.35 2.67
CA VAL A 609 10.95 -19.03 3.91
C VAL A 609 11.18 -17.52 3.96
N ARG A 610 10.93 -16.93 5.13
CA ARG A 610 11.12 -15.52 5.42
C ARG A 610 12.03 -15.37 6.61
N TYR A 611 13.03 -14.52 6.51
CA TYR A 611 14.03 -14.31 7.54
C TYR A 611 14.45 -12.84 7.60
N PHE A 612 14.75 -12.36 8.79
CA PHE A 612 15.47 -11.10 9.01
C PHE A 612 16.38 -11.19 10.24
N SER A 613 17.47 -10.44 10.20
CA SER A 613 18.43 -10.38 11.32
C SER A 613 17.82 -9.69 12.52
N LYS A 614 18.33 -9.97 13.71
CA LYS A 614 17.92 -9.31 14.94
C LYS A 614 18.14 -7.80 14.88
N TYR A 615 17.21 -7.06 15.43
CA TYR A 615 17.31 -5.61 15.63
C TYR A 615 16.27 -5.14 16.65
N TYR A 616 16.45 -3.93 17.15
CA TYR A 616 15.46 -3.26 18.02
C TYR A 616 14.35 -2.67 17.15
N ALA A 617 13.41 -3.50 16.75
CA ALA A 617 12.32 -3.07 15.88
C ALA A 617 11.46 -1.98 16.52
N PRO A 618 10.87 -1.08 15.73
CA PRO A 618 9.85 -0.18 16.26
C PRO A 618 8.71 -0.97 16.90
N ASP A 619 8.32 -0.53 18.09
CA ASP A 619 7.14 -1.01 18.81
C ASP A 619 5.88 -0.32 18.25
N TYR A 620 4.69 -0.72 18.71
CA TYR A 620 3.43 -0.15 18.26
C TYR A 620 2.68 0.53 19.40
N SER A 621 2.22 1.76 19.17
CA SER A 621 1.41 2.51 20.12
C SER A 621 -0.07 2.47 19.78
N PRO A 622 -0.92 1.80 20.58
CA PRO A 622 -2.37 1.77 20.38
C PRO A 622 -3.04 3.15 20.36
N VAL A 623 -2.56 4.07 21.21
CA VAL A 623 -3.14 5.42 21.32
C VAL A 623 -2.95 6.25 20.07
N ILE A 624 -1.79 6.14 19.43
CA ILE A 624 -1.49 6.89 18.20
C ILE A 624 -1.89 6.09 16.95
N GLY A 625 -1.95 4.76 17.06
CA GLY A 625 -2.11 3.87 15.92
C GLY A 625 -0.90 3.87 14.98
N GLN A 626 0.31 4.07 15.54
CA GLN A 626 1.56 4.18 14.79
C GLN A 626 2.68 3.36 15.43
N PHE A 627 3.66 2.99 14.60
CA PHE A 627 4.91 2.45 15.09
C PHE A 627 5.78 3.59 15.65
N TYR A 628 6.46 3.32 16.78
CA TYR A 628 7.33 4.26 17.47
C TYR A 628 8.58 3.55 17.98
N ASN A 629 9.67 4.29 18.20
CA ASN A 629 10.89 3.70 18.73
C ASN A 629 10.68 3.22 20.17
N GLN A 630 11.27 2.08 20.50
CA GLN A 630 11.19 1.50 21.84
C GLN A 630 11.78 2.43 22.91
N ASN A 631 11.34 2.24 24.17
CA ASN A 631 11.96 2.89 25.31
C ASN A 631 13.42 2.42 25.45
N PRO A 632 14.40 3.34 25.54
CA PRO A 632 15.81 2.97 25.73
C PRO A 632 16.09 2.08 26.93
N ASP A 633 15.29 2.22 27.99
CA ASP A 633 15.48 1.50 29.26
C ASP A 633 14.85 0.09 29.26
N ASP A 634 14.02 -0.24 28.23
CA ASP A 634 13.29 -1.51 28.15
C ASP A 634 13.22 -2.01 26.69
N LYS A 635 14.36 -1.99 25.97
CA LYS A 635 14.38 -2.45 24.57
C LYS A 635 14.55 -3.95 24.47
N ILE A 636 13.80 -4.56 23.55
CA ILE A 636 13.93 -5.96 23.18
C ILE A 636 14.29 -6.12 21.71
N GLU A 637 15.13 -7.09 21.40
CA GLU A 637 15.46 -7.49 20.05
C GLU A 637 14.48 -8.54 19.53
N ILE A 638 13.99 -8.34 18.32
CA ILE A 638 13.21 -9.35 17.59
C ILE A 638 13.94 -9.77 16.32
N GLY A 639 13.58 -10.94 15.78
CA GLY A 639 14.17 -11.49 14.54
C GLY A 639 15.03 -12.72 14.76
N ALA A 640 15.81 -13.06 13.74
CA ALA A 640 16.64 -14.28 13.66
C ALA A 640 15.83 -15.59 13.80
N PHE A 641 14.54 -15.55 13.50
CA PHE A 641 13.68 -16.72 13.43
C PHE A 641 13.10 -16.87 12.01
N PRO A 642 13.38 -17.96 11.29
CA PRO A 642 12.82 -18.18 9.98
C PRO A 642 11.34 -18.58 10.09
N ILE A 643 10.47 -17.93 9.33
CA ILE A 643 9.06 -18.30 9.18
C ILE A 643 8.93 -19.11 7.91
N VAL A 644 8.43 -20.34 8.03
CA VAL A 644 8.31 -21.29 6.91
C VAL A 644 6.84 -21.57 6.63
N ASN A 645 6.46 -21.47 5.36
CA ASN A 645 5.13 -21.82 4.88
C ASN A 645 5.23 -22.91 3.80
N VAL A 646 4.21 -23.77 3.72
CA VAL A 646 4.08 -24.80 2.65
C VAL A 646 2.75 -24.58 1.97
N TYR A 647 2.74 -24.60 0.65
CA TYR A 647 1.54 -24.24 -0.12
C TYR A 647 1.35 -25.01 -1.41
N ALA A 648 0.14 -24.97 -1.93
CA ALA A 648 -0.23 -25.35 -3.27
C ALA A 648 -1.17 -24.32 -3.89
N ASN A 649 -0.79 -23.76 -5.03
CA ASN A 649 -1.60 -22.91 -5.87
C ASN A 649 -2.11 -23.72 -7.07
N LEU A 650 -3.40 -23.59 -7.38
CA LEU A 650 -4.05 -24.25 -8.49
C LEU A 650 -4.70 -23.16 -9.36
N HIS A 651 -4.43 -23.23 -10.65
CA HIS A 651 -5.03 -22.33 -11.62
C HIS A 651 -5.79 -23.15 -12.65
N LEU A 652 -7.11 -22.98 -12.67
CA LEU A 652 -8.03 -23.66 -13.57
C LEU A 652 -8.78 -22.61 -14.40
N LYS A 653 -8.39 -22.44 -15.67
CA LYS A 653 -8.96 -21.44 -16.58
C LYS A 653 -8.94 -20.03 -15.97
N ARG A 654 -10.10 -19.49 -15.54
CA ARG A 654 -10.30 -18.15 -14.98
C ARG A 654 -10.33 -18.13 -13.45
N THR A 655 -10.08 -19.29 -12.81
CA THR A 655 -10.19 -19.47 -11.36
C THR A 655 -8.85 -19.86 -10.78
N ARG A 656 -8.50 -19.26 -9.68
CA ARG A 656 -7.29 -19.56 -8.89
C ARG A 656 -7.71 -19.97 -7.50
N PHE A 657 -7.04 -21.00 -6.98
CA PHE A 657 -7.18 -21.49 -5.62
C PHE A 657 -5.80 -21.55 -4.99
N PHE A 658 -5.73 -21.40 -3.68
CA PHE A 658 -4.59 -21.87 -2.92
C PHE A 658 -5.01 -22.53 -1.63
N ILE A 659 -4.16 -23.41 -1.14
CA ILE A 659 -4.15 -23.92 0.22
C ILE A 659 -2.73 -23.76 0.76
N MET A 660 -2.59 -23.31 2.00
CA MET A 660 -1.30 -23.07 2.64
C MET A 660 -1.35 -23.49 4.10
N MET A 661 -0.33 -24.21 4.54
CA MET A 661 0.00 -24.34 5.94
C MET A 661 0.96 -23.22 6.30
N TYR A 662 0.43 -22.18 6.96
CA TYR A 662 1.18 -21.04 7.43
C TYR A 662 1.97 -21.39 8.69
N HIS A 663 3.22 -20.91 8.80
CA HIS A 663 4.09 -21.01 9.96
C HIS A 663 4.26 -22.47 10.43
N VAL A 664 4.63 -23.39 9.51
CA VAL A 664 4.73 -24.83 9.80
C VAL A 664 5.73 -25.17 10.89
N ASN A 665 6.75 -24.32 11.08
CA ASN A 665 7.80 -24.45 12.08
C ASN A 665 7.49 -23.75 13.42
N ALA A 666 6.25 -23.29 13.65
CA ALA A 666 5.84 -22.78 14.97
C ALA A 666 6.11 -23.82 16.06
N GLY A 667 6.68 -23.38 17.17
CA GLY A 667 7.07 -24.27 18.29
C GLY A 667 8.37 -25.05 18.07
N SER A 668 9.12 -24.80 16.97
CA SER A 668 10.40 -25.46 16.70
C SER A 668 11.58 -24.55 17.09
N GLY A 669 12.51 -25.07 17.89
CA GLY A 669 13.71 -24.34 18.30
C GLY A 669 13.44 -23.21 19.30
N LYS A 670 14.27 -22.17 19.30
CA LYS A 670 14.03 -20.95 20.07
C LYS A 670 12.97 -20.11 19.37
N SER A 671 11.78 -20.13 19.90
CA SER A 671 10.65 -19.40 19.31
C SER A 671 10.81 -17.90 19.56
N ASN A 672 11.12 -17.14 18.49
CA ASN A 672 11.13 -15.67 18.50
C ASN A 672 10.35 -15.18 17.28
N TYR A 673 9.07 -15.56 17.21
CA TYR A 673 8.22 -15.24 16.07
C TYR A 673 7.44 -13.94 16.28
N PHE A 674 8.17 -12.88 16.66
CA PHE A 674 7.67 -11.52 16.75
C PHE A 674 8.04 -10.74 15.49
N LEU A 675 7.09 -9.99 14.95
CA LEU A 675 7.31 -9.00 13.88
C LEU A 675 7.17 -7.56 14.39
N ALA A 676 6.62 -7.38 15.58
CA ALA A 676 6.69 -6.16 16.37
C ALA A 676 6.90 -6.58 17.84
N PRO A 677 7.61 -5.77 18.66
CA PRO A 677 7.80 -6.05 20.06
C PRO A 677 6.47 -6.37 20.75
N HIS A 678 6.42 -7.43 21.55
CA HIS A 678 5.24 -7.89 22.30
C HIS A 678 4.04 -8.38 21.46
N TYR A 679 4.13 -8.34 20.12
CA TYR A 679 3.08 -8.82 19.22
C TYR A 679 3.54 -10.06 18.45
N PRO A 680 3.30 -11.26 18.98
CA PRO A 680 3.66 -12.49 18.27
C PRO A 680 2.75 -12.69 17.05
N ILE A 681 3.29 -13.27 16.00
CA ILE A 681 2.48 -13.70 14.85
C ILE A 681 1.65 -14.92 15.20
N ASN A 682 0.63 -15.18 14.39
CA ASN A 682 -0.21 -16.35 14.57
C ASN A 682 0.61 -17.64 14.54
N PRO A 683 0.29 -18.62 15.39
CA PRO A 683 0.88 -19.95 15.33
C PRO A 683 0.48 -20.67 14.04
N ARG A 684 0.82 -21.96 13.95
CA ARG A 684 0.49 -22.78 12.77
C ARG A 684 -1.01 -22.73 12.45
N MET A 685 -1.36 -22.37 11.20
CA MET A 685 -2.73 -22.34 10.72
C MET A 685 -2.86 -22.73 9.24
N ILE A 686 -4.02 -23.28 8.89
CA ILE A 686 -4.38 -23.54 7.49
C ILE A 686 -5.03 -22.28 6.93
N LYS A 687 -4.57 -21.83 5.77
CA LYS A 687 -5.12 -20.72 5.00
C LYS A 687 -5.53 -21.21 3.63
N PHE A 688 -6.65 -20.71 3.10
CA PHE A 688 -7.05 -20.97 1.73
C PHE A 688 -7.62 -19.71 1.09
N GLY A 689 -7.58 -19.66 -0.24
CA GLY A 689 -8.13 -18.56 -1.00
C GLY A 689 -8.59 -18.98 -2.37
N LEU A 690 -9.53 -18.21 -2.89
CA LEU A 690 -10.14 -18.35 -4.20
C LEU A 690 -10.16 -16.98 -4.88
N SER A 691 -9.87 -16.94 -6.18
CA SER A 691 -10.13 -15.77 -7.01
C SER A 691 -10.69 -16.22 -8.34
N TRP A 692 -11.76 -15.59 -8.77
CA TRP A 692 -12.48 -15.94 -9.98
C TRP A 692 -12.74 -14.70 -10.84
N ASN A 693 -12.29 -14.73 -12.09
CA ASN A 693 -12.53 -13.69 -13.08
C ASN A 693 -13.69 -14.09 -13.99
N PHE A 694 -14.68 -13.22 -14.11
CA PHE A 694 -15.80 -13.33 -15.02
C PHE A 694 -15.66 -12.30 -16.12
N PHE A 695 -15.58 -12.77 -17.35
CA PHE A 695 -15.61 -11.97 -18.57
C PHE A 695 -15.90 -12.90 -19.76
N ASP A 696 -16.47 -12.39 -20.83
CA ASP A 696 -16.76 -13.15 -22.05
C ASP A 696 -15.63 -13.03 -23.06
#